data_a3160096d2970686cd52a02f929e3223
#
_entry.id   a3160096d2970686cd52a02f929e3223
#
_cell.length_a   1.000
_cell.length_b   1.000
_cell.length_c   1.000
_cell.angle_alpha   90.00
_cell.angle_beta   90.00
_cell.angle_gamma   90.00
#
_symmetry.space_group_name_H-M   'P 1'
#
loop_
_entity.id
_entity.type
_entity.pdbx_description
1 polymer ?
#
loop_
_entity_poly.entity_id
_entity_poly.type
_entity_poly.pdbx_seq_one_letter_code
_entity_poly.pdbx_strand_id
1 'polypeptide(L)'
;MQKNILLLLIFSININASTLMEPTSLSKDLYSIDILNGEYSESIDKPEKFLGFEYASRVATPEQISSAIQAWSKQSNRLKVIEYARSHENRPLHAVIITSPENLNNLDEIKNKISKLSDPRITNDRTAKALINELPAIAWMAYSIHGNETSGADAALGIIYHLIASQDKDVLDMLKEMVIIIDPVMNPDGRARFAKNLEQYRGTAPNYDDQSLIHTGDWPYGRTNHYYFDLNRDWVYLTQPETQGRVSLINEWKPQILVDAHEMGSQDTFMTGPAREPINKNVDYDLIKWGNVFAKDQGQEFDKRNWRFYTGEWHEDLYPGYSFYVAFKGTLGILYEQSRMAEDGVRRPEGTIQSYKESVHHQYVSTIVNLKTLKENSKAMYEDYWDGRKFNVSSDSKYANRSYVILPTKNNGRLNVLANKLKAQEIEIYQNNKPISVSNVLKQNGVIEDEYIIPAGSMIIPNKQPEAPLISAILEFDAEIDESVLEEEKQKSIKNGSSLMYDTTAFNFSMMYGLRAVTVPQNITKNLDVWSPFNETIEAYKDAVMWAVDGKDDRSVAFAARLMEKNIEVRIIDKDSYLSGHNLSRGSVVVIAMDNPLIEDLHLDVSSTASALNLSLVSIESGFGPEELPDWGGRHFRLLEKPQIAILSHEGFNSYDVGVSWWSLDHHLGIRHSQLNSSLTAYGDLRRYNTIILPSGNPNLSDYAKNMLMNWVKQGGTLIANNASTRSIISSNIGNVENLNRTFENSKTFNIDLMREIYSLENQIDITGVNDNKVNPKNSYPWESSDKTYSKDQLEMRDKWQSLLMPSGAIVAARTDDKHWLTFGTDDVLPVLYSNYPILMTGGNSEAILRIGELIPNSEVSQSRTINWSQIPAGYDMNVRMSGLVWPEASQRIANSAYLTREKLGKGQIILFSGEPNYRGS
;
A
#
# COMPACT_ATOMS: atom_id res chain seq x y z
N MET A 1 -51.88 26.52 -20.81
CA MET A 1 -50.95 27.58 -21.25
C MET A 1 -49.63 27.55 -20.48
N GLN A 2 -49.56 27.34 -19.17
CA GLN A 2 -48.29 27.36 -18.40
C GLN A 2 -47.33 26.18 -18.72
N LYS A 3 -47.84 24.98 -19.05
CA LYS A 3 -46.94 23.84 -19.40
C LYS A 3 -46.23 24.03 -20.74
N ASN A 4 -46.83 24.70 -21.67
CA ASN A 4 -46.25 24.92 -23.02
C ASN A 4 -45.20 26.05 -22.99
N ILE A 5 -45.35 27.01 -22.07
CA ILE A 5 -44.38 28.11 -21.90
C ILE A 5 -43.08 27.56 -21.23
N LEU A 6 -43.21 26.61 -20.31
CA LEU A 6 -42.06 25.97 -19.68
C LEU A 6 -41.26 25.09 -20.65
N LEU A 7 -41.96 24.38 -21.55
CA LEU A 7 -41.31 23.58 -22.59
C LEU A 7 -40.62 24.45 -23.65
N LEU A 8 -41.16 25.60 -23.99
CA LEU A 8 -40.56 26.57 -24.91
C LEU A 8 -39.33 27.27 -24.25
N LEU A 9 -39.38 27.55 -22.97
CA LEU A 9 -38.22 28.09 -22.22
C LEU A 9 -37.08 27.06 -22.10
N ILE A 10 -37.39 25.80 -21.85
CA ILE A 10 -36.39 24.74 -21.81
C ILE A 10 -35.76 24.50 -23.18
N PHE A 11 -36.54 24.56 -24.25
CA PHE A 11 -36.04 24.46 -25.61
C PHE A 11 -35.23 25.67 -26.06
N SER A 12 -35.57 26.87 -25.64
CA SER A 12 -34.80 28.07 -25.96
C SER A 12 -33.52 28.17 -25.14
N ILE A 13 -33.50 27.65 -23.89
CA ILE A 13 -32.28 27.55 -23.06
C ILE A 13 -31.34 26.49 -23.67
N ASN A 14 -31.85 25.36 -24.14
CA ASN A 14 -31.02 24.32 -24.80
C ASN A 14 -30.45 24.79 -26.15
N ILE A 15 -31.20 25.62 -26.93
CA ILE A 15 -30.68 26.19 -28.18
C ILE A 15 -29.59 27.22 -27.91
N ASN A 16 -29.72 28.03 -26.85
CA ASN A 16 -28.73 29.00 -26.48
C ASN A 16 -27.50 28.33 -25.80
N ALA A 17 -27.69 27.24 -25.04
CA ALA A 17 -26.60 26.46 -24.49
C ALA A 17 -25.78 25.74 -25.57
N SER A 18 -26.44 25.24 -26.63
CA SER A 18 -25.73 24.60 -27.75
C SER A 18 -25.00 25.62 -28.66
N THR A 19 -25.38 26.88 -28.67
CA THR A 19 -24.64 27.97 -29.36
C THR A 19 -23.53 28.59 -28.56
N LEU A 20 -23.47 28.32 -27.25
CA LEU A 20 -22.35 28.74 -26.37
C LEU A 20 -21.21 27.70 -26.35
N MET A 21 -21.48 26.48 -26.74
CA MET A 21 -20.45 25.48 -27.03
C MET A 21 -20.11 25.64 -28.53
N GLU A 22 -19.09 26.41 -28.82
CA GLU A 22 -18.55 26.44 -30.16
C GLU A 22 -18.29 25.00 -30.61
N PRO A 23 -18.82 24.54 -31.75
CA PRO A 23 -18.40 23.30 -32.32
C PRO A 23 -16.98 23.51 -32.79
N THR A 24 -16.03 23.15 -31.99
CA THR A 24 -14.67 23.42 -32.30
C THR A 24 -14.13 22.32 -33.21
N SER A 25 -14.13 22.61 -34.48
CA SER A 25 -13.05 22.23 -35.40
C SER A 25 -11.64 22.49 -34.87
N LEU A 26 -11.51 23.02 -33.66
CA LEU A 26 -10.34 23.68 -33.08
C LEU A 26 -9.43 22.77 -32.29
N SER A 27 -9.84 21.57 -31.89
CA SER A 27 -8.96 20.69 -31.12
C SER A 27 -7.71 20.25 -31.90
N LYS A 28 -7.81 20.18 -33.24
CA LYS A 28 -6.64 19.89 -34.07
C LYS A 28 -5.67 21.07 -34.22
N ASP A 29 -6.17 22.29 -34.06
CA ASP A 29 -5.41 23.52 -34.28
C ASP A 29 -4.89 24.16 -33.01
N LEU A 30 -5.34 23.68 -31.82
CA LEU A 30 -4.95 24.25 -30.54
C LEU A 30 -3.48 24.02 -30.18
N TYR A 31 -2.89 22.95 -30.69
CA TYR A 31 -1.49 22.62 -30.48
C TYR A 31 -0.87 22.08 -31.75
N SER A 32 -0.27 22.99 -32.54
CA SER A 32 0.29 22.71 -33.88
C SER A 32 1.74 22.22 -33.85
N ILE A 33 2.37 22.12 -32.69
CA ILE A 33 3.77 21.72 -32.55
C ILE A 33 3.88 20.21 -32.75
N ASP A 34 4.76 19.81 -33.67
CA ASP A 34 5.11 18.41 -33.88
C ASP A 34 6.06 17.94 -32.75
N ILE A 35 5.65 16.93 -32.01
CA ILE A 35 6.46 16.34 -30.92
C ILE A 35 7.69 15.66 -31.50
N LEU A 36 7.49 14.87 -32.55
CA LEU A 36 8.54 14.14 -33.27
C LEU A 36 9.11 15.00 -34.40
N ASN A 37 10.03 15.90 -34.06
CA ASN A 37 10.70 16.79 -35.03
C ASN A 37 12.18 16.42 -35.06
N GLY A 38 12.66 15.95 -36.23
CA GLY A 38 14.04 15.53 -36.48
C GLY A 38 14.20 14.70 -37.72
N GLU A 39 15.43 14.31 -38.05
CA GLU A 39 15.72 13.37 -39.12
C GLU A 39 15.64 11.92 -38.58
N TYR A 40 14.72 11.14 -39.13
CA TYR A 40 14.47 9.77 -38.72
C TYR A 40 14.78 8.79 -39.86
N SER A 41 15.25 7.60 -39.46
CA SER A 41 15.48 6.48 -40.40
C SER A 41 14.18 5.96 -40.97
N GLU A 42 14.09 5.89 -42.31
CA GLU A 42 12.93 5.35 -43.01
C GLU A 42 12.76 3.82 -42.80
N SER A 43 13.76 3.13 -42.31
CA SER A 43 13.69 1.68 -42.01
C SER A 43 12.95 1.34 -40.75
N ILE A 44 12.62 2.34 -39.94
CA ILE A 44 11.89 2.17 -38.67
C ILE A 44 10.50 2.77 -38.84
N ASP A 45 9.50 1.94 -38.65
CA ASP A 45 8.09 2.33 -38.77
C ASP A 45 7.71 3.38 -37.74
N LYS A 46 6.98 4.41 -38.17
CA LYS A 46 6.46 5.47 -37.30
C LYS A 46 5.37 4.93 -36.35
N PRO A 47 5.14 5.57 -35.19
CA PRO A 47 4.12 5.18 -34.24
C PRO A 47 2.73 5.00 -34.86
N GLU A 48 2.32 5.88 -35.77
CA GLU A 48 1.01 5.89 -36.43
C GLU A 48 0.66 4.58 -37.13
N LYS A 49 1.68 3.84 -37.61
CA LYS A 49 1.47 2.53 -38.25
C LYS A 49 0.85 1.51 -37.29
N PHE A 50 1.18 1.59 -36.01
CA PHE A 50 0.71 0.67 -34.97
C PHE A 50 -0.55 1.19 -34.31
N LEU A 51 -0.68 2.52 -34.22
CA LEU A 51 -1.81 3.18 -33.57
C LEU A 51 -3.05 3.19 -34.46
N GLY A 52 -2.91 3.38 -35.77
CA GLY A 52 -4.00 3.58 -36.69
C GLY A 52 -4.63 4.98 -36.66
N PHE A 53 -3.99 5.90 -35.89
CA PHE A 53 -4.33 7.32 -35.78
C PHE A 53 -3.05 8.16 -35.62
N GLU A 54 -3.16 9.48 -35.69
CA GLU A 54 -2.04 10.40 -35.53
C GLU A 54 -1.46 10.29 -34.10
N TYR A 55 -0.15 10.24 -33.97
CA TYR A 55 0.56 10.15 -32.69
C TYR A 55 0.11 11.26 -31.72
N ALA A 56 -0.16 10.90 -30.50
CA ALA A 56 -0.68 11.77 -29.43
C ALA A 56 -2.06 12.42 -29.70
N SER A 57 -2.81 11.98 -30.74
CA SER A 57 -4.18 12.43 -30.94
C SER A 57 -5.21 11.64 -30.14
N ARG A 58 -4.87 10.43 -29.72
CA ARG A 58 -5.70 9.51 -28.89
C ARG A 58 -4.81 8.70 -27.98
N VAL A 59 -5.43 8.14 -26.94
CA VAL A 59 -4.77 7.25 -26.00
C VAL A 59 -4.48 5.89 -26.64
N ALA A 60 -3.21 5.50 -26.69
CA ALA A 60 -2.81 4.18 -27.18
C ALA A 60 -3.15 3.09 -26.17
N THR A 61 -3.64 1.94 -26.66
CA THR A 61 -3.87 0.76 -25.80
C THR A 61 -2.55 0.06 -25.46
N PRO A 62 -2.50 -0.73 -24.36
CA PRO A 62 -1.32 -1.53 -24.04
C PRO A 62 -0.89 -2.44 -25.19
N GLU A 63 -1.85 -2.99 -25.92
CA GLU A 63 -1.61 -3.90 -27.05
C GLU A 63 -0.98 -3.16 -28.24
N GLN A 64 -1.40 -1.92 -28.55
CA GLN A 64 -0.81 -1.08 -29.59
C GLN A 64 0.65 -0.74 -29.25
N ILE A 65 0.92 -0.33 -27.99
CA ILE A 65 2.28 -0.03 -27.50
C ILE A 65 3.16 -1.29 -27.58
N SER A 66 2.68 -2.43 -27.08
CA SER A 66 3.43 -3.69 -27.13
C SER A 66 3.73 -4.11 -28.58
N SER A 67 2.77 -3.94 -29.52
CA SER A 67 2.95 -4.27 -30.94
C SER A 67 4.03 -3.40 -31.58
N ALA A 68 4.07 -2.10 -31.28
CA ALA A 68 5.09 -1.19 -31.75
C ALA A 68 6.48 -1.61 -31.26
N ILE A 69 6.62 -1.86 -29.95
CA ILE A 69 7.87 -2.28 -29.33
C ILE A 69 8.41 -3.58 -29.94
N GLN A 70 7.53 -4.58 -30.14
CA GLN A 70 7.91 -5.86 -30.75
C GLN A 70 8.33 -5.71 -32.20
N ALA A 71 7.70 -4.80 -32.96
CA ALA A 71 8.12 -4.51 -34.33
C ALA A 71 9.47 -3.80 -34.36
N TRP A 72 9.65 -2.76 -33.56
CA TRP A 72 10.88 -1.99 -33.46
C TRP A 72 12.08 -2.81 -32.99
N SER A 73 11.86 -3.81 -32.15
CA SER A 73 12.93 -4.74 -31.72
C SER A 73 13.55 -5.54 -32.88
N LYS A 74 12.84 -5.66 -34.00
CA LYS A 74 13.32 -6.31 -35.23
C LYS A 74 13.86 -5.32 -36.25
N GLN A 75 13.55 -4.03 -36.13
CA GLN A 75 13.90 -2.99 -37.07
C GLN A 75 15.13 -2.17 -36.63
N SER A 76 15.45 -2.14 -35.35
CA SER A 76 16.54 -1.35 -34.80
C SER A 76 17.58 -2.21 -34.10
N ASN A 77 18.86 -1.90 -34.34
CA ASN A 77 20.00 -2.48 -33.63
C ASN A 77 20.40 -1.68 -32.36
N ARG A 78 19.59 -0.67 -31.99
CA ARG A 78 19.79 0.15 -30.78
C ARG A 78 18.85 -0.25 -29.65
N LEU A 79 18.06 -1.31 -29.82
CA LEU A 79 16.96 -1.67 -28.94
C LEU A 79 17.04 -3.15 -28.55
N LYS A 80 16.83 -3.43 -27.26
CA LYS A 80 16.57 -4.77 -26.71
C LYS A 80 15.35 -4.72 -25.80
N VAL A 81 14.44 -5.67 -25.96
CA VAL A 81 13.23 -5.77 -25.15
C VAL A 81 13.36 -6.92 -24.15
N ILE A 82 13.02 -6.66 -22.91
CA ILE A 82 12.92 -7.66 -21.84
C ILE A 82 11.47 -7.68 -21.36
N GLU A 83 10.81 -8.83 -21.43
CA GLU A 83 9.56 -9.06 -20.69
C GLU A 83 9.96 -9.41 -19.26
N TYR A 84 9.69 -8.49 -18.30
CA TYR A 84 10.13 -8.67 -16.93
C TYR A 84 9.06 -9.23 -16.02
N ALA A 85 7.80 -9.15 -16.43
CA ALA A 85 6.65 -9.71 -15.72
C ALA A 85 5.45 -9.90 -16.64
N ARG A 86 4.42 -10.57 -16.11
CA ARG A 86 3.07 -10.55 -16.65
C ARG A 86 2.11 -10.07 -15.58
N SER A 87 1.15 -9.24 -15.98
CA SER A 87 0.06 -8.80 -15.12
C SER A 87 -0.89 -9.96 -14.77
N HIS A 88 -1.80 -9.74 -13.83
CA HIS A 88 -2.84 -10.74 -13.51
C HIS A 88 -3.72 -11.10 -14.71
N GLU A 89 -3.94 -10.19 -15.66
CA GLU A 89 -4.66 -10.45 -16.91
C GLU A 89 -3.73 -11.02 -18.02
N ASN A 90 -2.54 -11.47 -17.64
CA ASN A 90 -1.54 -12.07 -18.52
C ASN A 90 -0.99 -11.13 -19.61
N ARG A 91 -1.09 -9.79 -19.42
CA ARG A 91 -0.42 -8.82 -20.31
C ARG A 91 1.06 -8.74 -20.00
N PRO A 92 1.94 -8.71 -21.03
CA PRO A 92 3.36 -8.57 -20.81
C PRO A 92 3.73 -7.16 -20.34
N LEU A 93 4.68 -7.08 -19.41
CA LEU A 93 5.33 -5.85 -18.99
C LEU A 93 6.73 -5.82 -19.58
N HIS A 94 7.05 -4.75 -20.28
CA HIS A 94 8.28 -4.61 -21.05
C HIS A 94 9.23 -3.56 -20.49
N ALA A 95 10.50 -3.93 -20.31
CA ALA A 95 11.59 -2.98 -20.19
C ALA A 95 12.30 -2.88 -21.55
N VAL A 96 12.30 -1.68 -22.11
CA VAL A 96 12.88 -1.38 -23.42
C VAL A 96 14.24 -0.74 -23.21
N ILE A 97 15.31 -1.51 -23.42
CA ILE A 97 16.69 -1.04 -23.26
C ILE A 97 17.13 -0.40 -24.57
N ILE A 98 17.50 0.87 -24.52
CA ILE A 98 17.95 1.65 -25.68
C ILE A 98 19.34 2.21 -25.39
N THR A 99 20.29 1.90 -26.29
CA THR A 99 21.68 2.34 -26.19
C THR A 99 22.38 2.12 -27.53
N SER A 100 23.67 2.43 -27.64
CA SER A 100 24.44 2.13 -28.86
C SER A 100 24.55 0.62 -29.10
N PRO A 101 24.73 0.18 -30.37
CA PRO A 101 24.93 -1.25 -30.67
C PRO A 101 26.12 -1.86 -29.90
N GLU A 102 27.15 -1.07 -29.62
CA GLU A 102 28.30 -1.51 -28.85
C GLU A 102 27.92 -1.83 -27.41
N ASN A 103 27.21 -0.91 -26.72
CA ASN A 103 26.72 -1.15 -25.37
C ASN A 103 25.73 -2.32 -25.32
N LEU A 104 24.85 -2.47 -26.34
CA LEU A 104 23.91 -3.61 -26.39
C LEU A 104 24.61 -4.98 -26.38
N ASN A 105 25.78 -5.07 -27.00
CA ASN A 105 26.57 -6.29 -26.99
C ASN A 105 27.29 -6.53 -25.65
N ASN A 106 27.39 -5.50 -24.79
CA ASN A 106 28.12 -5.55 -23.54
C ASN A 106 27.25 -5.37 -22.28
N LEU A 107 25.92 -5.53 -22.38
CA LEU A 107 24.98 -5.28 -21.25
C LEU A 107 25.32 -6.07 -19.99
N ASP A 108 25.74 -7.33 -20.14
CA ASP A 108 26.07 -8.16 -18.97
C ASP A 108 27.36 -7.70 -18.28
N GLU A 109 28.33 -7.17 -19.06
CA GLU A 109 29.53 -6.55 -18.49
C GLU A 109 29.20 -5.25 -17.77
N ILE A 110 28.30 -4.42 -18.32
CA ILE A 110 27.83 -3.18 -17.68
C ILE A 110 27.14 -3.52 -16.34
N LYS A 111 26.23 -4.51 -16.34
CA LYS A 111 25.56 -4.97 -15.09
C LYS A 111 26.56 -5.50 -14.07
N ASN A 112 27.57 -6.24 -14.48
CA ASN A 112 28.61 -6.71 -13.56
C ASN A 112 29.46 -5.56 -13.00
N LYS A 113 29.78 -4.54 -13.79
CA LYS A 113 30.50 -3.35 -13.32
C LYS A 113 29.71 -2.56 -12.28
N ILE A 114 28.40 -2.32 -12.53
CA ILE A 114 27.56 -1.59 -11.57
C ILE A 114 27.33 -2.41 -10.29
N SER A 115 27.15 -3.72 -10.39
CA SER A 115 27.06 -4.61 -9.24
C SER A 115 28.31 -4.56 -8.36
N LYS A 116 29.52 -4.53 -8.98
CA LYS A 116 30.77 -4.32 -8.24
C LYS A 116 30.85 -2.97 -7.57
N LEU A 117 30.43 -1.90 -8.26
CA LEU A 117 30.40 -0.55 -7.72
C LEU A 117 29.42 -0.44 -6.53
N SER A 118 28.34 -1.21 -6.52
CA SER A 118 27.30 -1.14 -5.48
C SER A 118 27.69 -1.79 -4.14
N ASP A 119 28.77 -2.59 -4.09
CA ASP A 119 29.20 -3.26 -2.86
C ASP A 119 30.64 -2.90 -2.47
N PRO A 120 30.84 -1.93 -1.56
CA PRO A 120 32.16 -1.51 -1.10
C PRO A 120 32.91 -2.56 -0.26
N ARG A 121 32.27 -3.66 0.11
CA ARG A 121 32.95 -4.77 0.84
C ARG A 121 33.84 -5.61 -0.09
N ILE A 122 33.54 -5.58 -1.42
CA ILE A 122 34.29 -6.33 -2.43
C ILE A 122 35.05 -5.42 -3.39
N THR A 123 34.80 -4.10 -3.37
CA THR A 123 35.40 -3.10 -4.26
C THR A 123 36.12 -2.04 -3.41
N ASN A 124 37.31 -1.63 -3.83
CA ASN A 124 38.07 -0.55 -3.19
C ASN A 124 38.00 0.74 -4.00
N ASP A 125 38.42 1.88 -3.42
CA ASP A 125 38.36 3.21 -4.02
C ASP A 125 39.06 3.29 -5.39
N ARG A 126 40.19 2.63 -5.59
CA ARG A 126 40.92 2.61 -6.86
C ARG A 126 40.10 1.90 -7.95
N THR A 127 39.52 0.76 -7.62
CA THR A 127 38.67 -0.01 -8.54
C THR A 127 37.38 0.74 -8.82
N ALA A 128 36.73 1.31 -7.80
CA ALA A 128 35.54 2.13 -7.95
C ALA A 128 35.75 3.28 -8.92
N LYS A 129 36.84 4.04 -8.77
CA LYS A 129 37.18 5.13 -9.68
C LYS A 129 37.40 4.68 -11.14
N ALA A 130 37.98 3.50 -11.35
CA ALA A 130 38.11 2.93 -12.69
C ALA A 130 36.74 2.55 -13.27
N LEU A 131 35.89 1.88 -12.49
CA LEU A 131 34.52 1.51 -12.87
C LEU A 131 33.68 2.74 -13.22
N ILE A 132 33.72 3.79 -12.40
CA ILE A 132 33.00 5.05 -12.63
C ILE A 132 33.40 5.68 -13.98
N ASN A 133 34.66 5.65 -14.32
CA ASN A 133 35.12 6.19 -15.61
C ASN A 133 34.65 5.38 -16.83
N GLU A 134 34.47 4.07 -16.67
CA GLU A 134 34.10 3.15 -17.75
C GLU A 134 32.59 2.95 -17.91
N LEU A 135 31.81 3.13 -16.81
CA LEU A 135 30.36 2.91 -16.83
C LEU A 135 29.64 3.98 -17.67
N PRO A 136 28.70 3.58 -18.55
CA PRO A 136 27.73 4.50 -19.11
C PRO A 136 26.78 5.00 -18.02
N ALA A 137 26.14 6.12 -18.24
CA ALA A 137 25.01 6.55 -17.39
C ALA A 137 23.84 5.57 -17.56
N ILE A 138 23.13 5.28 -16.48
CA ILE A 138 21.98 4.36 -16.52
C ILE A 138 20.74 5.13 -16.04
N ALA A 139 19.73 5.22 -16.92
CA ALA A 139 18.44 5.85 -16.63
C ALA A 139 17.30 4.83 -16.69
N TRP A 140 16.35 4.91 -15.76
CA TRP A 140 15.09 4.19 -15.81
C TRP A 140 13.95 5.20 -15.94
N MET A 141 13.19 5.12 -17.04
CA MET A 141 12.09 6.02 -17.36
C MET A 141 10.79 5.23 -17.34
N ALA A 142 9.99 5.45 -16.30
CA ALA A 142 8.80 4.64 -16.02
C ALA A 142 7.51 5.45 -16.22
N TYR A 143 6.49 4.81 -16.82
CA TYR A 143 5.26 5.48 -17.22
C TYR A 143 4.02 4.63 -16.91
N SER A 144 2.91 5.33 -16.66
CA SER A 144 1.57 4.71 -16.54
C SER A 144 1.49 3.63 -15.45
N ILE A 145 2.02 3.93 -14.26
CA ILE A 145 1.79 3.08 -13.08
C ILE A 145 0.32 3.16 -12.65
N HIS A 146 -0.32 4.30 -12.91
CA HIS A 146 -1.77 4.44 -12.89
C HIS A 146 -2.30 4.40 -14.32
N GLY A 147 -3.19 3.44 -14.58
CA GLY A 147 -3.62 3.19 -15.97
C GLY A 147 -4.47 4.30 -16.58
N ASN A 148 -5.14 5.12 -15.75
CA ASN A 148 -5.94 6.26 -16.17
C ASN A 148 -5.15 7.57 -16.32
N GLU A 149 -3.84 7.55 -16.07
CA GLU A 149 -2.89 8.62 -16.29
C GLU A 149 -2.20 8.34 -17.63
N THR A 150 -2.72 8.90 -18.70
CA THR A 150 -2.53 8.32 -20.02
C THR A 150 -1.40 8.93 -20.84
N SER A 151 -1.09 10.22 -20.66
CA SER A 151 -0.10 10.93 -21.53
C SER A 151 1.31 10.38 -21.42
N GLY A 152 1.71 9.87 -20.25
CA GLY A 152 3.05 9.33 -20.04
C GLY A 152 3.39 8.14 -20.93
N ALA A 153 2.49 7.17 -21.08
CA ALA A 153 2.75 6.00 -21.93
C ALA A 153 2.79 6.35 -23.44
N ASP A 154 1.99 7.32 -23.84
CA ASP A 154 2.06 7.83 -25.22
C ASP A 154 3.36 8.64 -25.44
N ALA A 155 3.82 9.41 -24.46
CA ALA A 155 5.14 10.03 -24.50
C ALA A 155 6.26 8.98 -24.59
N ALA A 156 6.19 7.91 -23.80
CA ALA A 156 7.15 6.81 -23.87
C ALA A 156 7.26 6.20 -25.27
N LEU A 157 6.11 6.00 -25.94
CA LEU A 157 6.08 5.50 -27.31
C LEU A 157 6.86 6.43 -28.27
N GLY A 158 6.64 7.74 -28.18
CA GLY A 158 7.36 8.73 -28.97
C GLY A 158 8.86 8.82 -28.64
N ILE A 159 9.21 8.71 -27.35
CA ILE A 159 10.61 8.71 -26.88
C ILE A 159 11.34 7.47 -27.40
N ILE A 160 10.74 6.29 -27.31
CA ILE A 160 11.32 5.06 -27.87
C ILE A 160 11.61 5.26 -29.36
N TYR A 161 10.61 5.70 -30.13
CA TYR A 161 10.78 5.95 -31.57
C TYR A 161 11.88 6.97 -31.83
N HIS A 162 11.88 8.11 -31.13
CA HIS A 162 12.91 9.14 -31.28
C HIS A 162 14.33 8.60 -31.05
N LEU A 163 14.55 7.88 -29.97
CA LEU A 163 15.87 7.37 -29.62
C LEU A 163 16.39 6.29 -30.61
N ILE A 164 15.51 5.45 -31.13
CA ILE A 164 15.91 4.35 -31.99
C ILE A 164 16.02 4.77 -33.48
N ALA A 165 15.22 5.74 -33.91
CA ALA A 165 15.10 6.13 -35.34
C ALA A 165 15.89 7.40 -35.68
N SER A 166 16.18 8.28 -34.71
CA SER A 166 16.90 9.54 -34.94
C SER A 166 18.26 9.31 -35.52
N GLN A 167 18.62 10.21 -36.49
CA GLN A 167 19.94 10.34 -37.08
C GLN A 167 20.71 11.53 -36.50
N ASP A 168 20.12 12.29 -35.58
CA ASP A 168 20.74 13.43 -34.94
C ASP A 168 21.98 13.03 -34.15
N LYS A 169 23.06 13.77 -34.38
CA LYS A 169 24.36 13.50 -33.72
C LYS A 169 24.25 13.50 -32.19
N ASP A 170 23.49 14.44 -31.62
CA ASP A 170 23.34 14.55 -30.15
C ASP A 170 22.67 13.32 -29.56
N VAL A 171 21.67 12.74 -30.25
CA VAL A 171 21.01 11.50 -29.84
C VAL A 171 21.98 10.33 -29.97
N LEU A 172 22.73 10.25 -31.08
CA LEU A 172 23.70 9.18 -31.31
C LEU A 172 24.83 9.20 -30.27
N ASP A 173 25.31 10.38 -29.91
CA ASP A 173 26.35 10.53 -28.87
C ASP A 173 25.80 10.24 -27.47
N MET A 174 24.54 10.62 -27.18
CA MET A 174 23.87 10.24 -25.95
C MET A 174 23.79 8.71 -25.79
N LEU A 175 23.40 7.98 -26.84
CA LEU A 175 23.30 6.53 -26.81
C LEU A 175 24.66 5.81 -26.65
N LYS A 176 25.79 6.42 -27.03
CA LYS A 176 27.11 5.85 -26.72
C LYS A 176 27.47 5.94 -25.24
N GLU A 177 27.01 6.99 -24.57
CA GLU A 177 27.35 7.31 -23.17
C GLU A 177 26.32 6.84 -22.16
N MET A 178 25.14 6.33 -22.61
CA MET A 178 24.03 5.97 -21.75
C MET A 178 23.42 4.61 -22.10
N VAL A 179 22.88 3.96 -21.09
CA VAL A 179 21.87 2.89 -21.19
C VAL A 179 20.55 3.47 -20.67
N ILE A 180 19.58 3.59 -21.55
CA ILE A 180 18.27 4.14 -21.25
C ILE A 180 17.27 2.97 -21.20
N ILE A 181 16.62 2.78 -20.07
CA ILE A 181 15.62 1.73 -19.88
C ILE A 181 14.26 2.41 -19.78
N ILE A 182 13.36 2.10 -20.68
CA ILE A 182 12.00 2.64 -20.71
C ILE A 182 11.03 1.54 -20.31
N ASP A 183 10.24 1.77 -19.26
CA ASP A 183 9.11 0.97 -18.82
C ASP A 183 7.83 1.71 -19.25
N PRO A 184 7.29 1.43 -20.45
CA PRO A 184 6.30 2.32 -21.07
C PRO A 184 4.91 2.19 -20.47
N VAL A 185 4.57 1.04 -19.86
CA VAL A 185 3.26 0.77 -19.29
C VAL A 185 3.41 -0.12 -18.06
N MET A 186 3.62 0.50 -16.91
CA MET A 186 3.79 -0.23 -15.65
C MET A 186 2.49 -0.93 -15.18
N ASN A 187 1.33 -0.48 -15.65
CA ASN A 187 0.02 -1.02 -15.29
C ASN A 187 -0.85 -1.26 -16.54
N PRO A 188 -0.58 -2.33 -17.30
CA PRO A 188 -1.32 -2.59 -18.52
C PRO A 188 -2.80 -2.94 -18.28
N ASP A 189 -3.17 -3.54 -17.15
CA ASP A 189 -4.55 -3.91 -16.84
C ASP A 189 -5.40 -2.67 -16.53
N GLY A 190 -4.87 -1.75 -15.71
CA GLY A 190 -5.53 -0.47 -15.43
C GLY A 190 -5.68 0.39 -16.69
N ARG A 191 -4.62 0.46 -17.53
CA ARG A 191 -4.66 1.21 -18.79
C ARG A 191 -5.65 0.62 -19.78
N ALA A 192 -5.73 -0.70 -19.92
CA ALA A 192 -6.70 -1.36 -20.80
C ALA A 192 -8.14 -1.06 -20.35
N ARG A 193 -8.38 -1.07 -19.04
CA ARG A 193 -9.69 -0.72 -18.46
C ARG A 193 -10.07 0.72 -18.79
N PHE A 194 -9.15 1.67 -18.63
CA PHE A 194 -9.42 3.07 -18.95
C PHE A 194 -9.56 3.32 -20.46
N ALA A 195 -8.72 2.70 -21.29
CA ALA A 195 -8.85 2.78 -22.76
C ALA A 195 -10.25 2.29 -23.23
N LYS A 196 -10.77 1.23 -22.57
CA LYS A 196 -12.14 0.74 -22.85
C LYS A 196 -13.21 1.73 -22.43
N ASN A 197 -13.01 2.43 -21.33
CA ASN A 197 -13.87 3.53 -20.89
C ASN A 197 -13.89 4.66 -21.94
N LEU A 198 -12.74 5.04 -22.50
CA LEU A 198 -12.67 6.06 -23.54
C LEU A 198 -13.45 5.63 -24.80
N GLU A 199 -13.34 4.39 -25.23
CA GLU A 199 -14.12 3.86 -26.35
C GLU A 199 -15.63 3.95 -26.09
N GLN A 200 -16.06 3.73 -24.84
CA GLN A 200 -17.46 3.75 -24.46
C GLN A 200 -18.06 5.16 -24.45
N TYR A 201 -17.29 6.17 -24.00
CA TYR A 201 -17.79 7.53 -23.80
C TYR A 201 -17.34 8.55 -24.86
N ARG A 202 -16.52 8.13 -25.82
CA ARG A 202 -16.06 8.99 -26.90
C ARG A 202 -17.23 9.51 -27.74
N GLY A 203 -17.38 10.84 -27.80
CA GLY A 203 -18.36 11.53 -28.63
C GLY A 203 -17.86 11.79 -30.06
N THR A 204 -18.73 12.36 -30.88
CA THR A 204 -18.37 12.84 -32.25
C THR A 204 -17.68 14.22 -32.20
N ALA A 205 -17.88 14.97 -31.13
CA ALA A 205 -17.23 16.26 -30.87
C ALA A 205 -16.46 16.19 -29.59
N PRO A 206 -15.29 16.87 -29.49
CA PRO A 206 -14.48 16.90 -28.26
C PRO A 206 -15.28 17.47 -27.08
N ASN A 207 -15.10 16.84 -25.91
CA ASN A 207 -15.71 17.31 -24.68
C ASN A 207 -14.61 17.83 -23.72
N TYR A 208 -14.56 19.13 -23.54
CA TYR A 208 -13.55 19.82 -22.71
C TYR A 208 -13.95 19.98 -21.24
N ASP A 209 -15.09 19.41 -20.83
CA ASP A 209 -15.54 19.41 -19.45
C ASP A 209 -14.85 18.26 -18.67
N ASP A 210 -13.96 18.62 -17.76
CA ASP A 210 -13.17 17.69 -16.96
C ASP A 210 -13.99 16.82 -16.00
N GLN A 211 -15.27 17.14 -15.77
CA GLN A 211 -16.19 16.31 -15.00
C GLN A 211 -16.83 15.18 -15.82
N SER A 212 -16.68 15.21 -17.15
CA SER A 212 -17.22 14.18 -18.04
C SER A 212 -16.59 12.82 -17.79
N LEU A 213 -17.36 11.75 -17.94
CA LEU A 213 -16.91 10.36 -17.80
C LEU A 213 -15.77 9.98 -18.75
N ILE A 214 -15.60 10.69 -19.87
CA ILE A 214 -14.43 10.49 -20.73
C ILE A 214 -13.12 10.86 -20.04
N HIS A 215 -13.14 11.85 -19.12
CA HIS A 215 -11.96 12.28 -18.38
C HIS A 215 -11.84 11.58 -17.03
N THR A 216 -12.94 11.32 -16.33
CA THR A 216 -12.94 10.74 -14.98
C THR A 216 -12.94 9.22 -14.98
N GLY A 217 -13.61 8.59 -15.94
CA GLY A 217 -13.84 7.15 -16.01
C GLY A 217 -14.97 6.66 -15.11
N ASP A 218 -15.40 5.42 -15.36
CA ASP A 218 -16.33 4.67 -14.51
C ASP A 218 -15.59 3.95 -13.39
N TRP A 219 -16.30 3.69 -12.28
CA TRP A 219 -15.78 2.83 -11.22
C TRP A 219 -15.28 1.48 -11.80
N PRO A 220 -14.09 1.02 -11.48
CA PRO A 220 -13.06 1.50 -10.55
C PRO A 220 -11.99 2.42 -11.18
N TYR A 221 -12.32 3.24 -12.13
CA TYR A 221 -11.58 4.37 -12.71
C TYR A 221 -10.31 4.07 -13.51
N GLY A 222 -9.85 2.84 -13.58
CA GLY A 222 -8.65 2.44 -14.32
C GLY A 222 -7.30 2.82 -13.70
N ARG A 223 -7.28 3.44 -12.51
CA ARG A 223 -6.04 3.78 -11.79
C ARG A 223 -5.24 2.54 -11.40
N THR A 224 -5.91 1.55 -10.86
CA THR A 224 -5.36 0.36 -10.21
C THR A 224 -5.18 -0.81 -11.18
N ASN A 225 -4.42 -1.84 -10.75
CA ASN A 225 -4.26 -3.08 -11.52
C ASN A 225 -5.54 -3.95 -11.49
N HIS A 226 -5.44 -5.23 -11.88
CA HIS A 226 -6.58 -6.17 -11.91
C HIS A 226 -7.33 -6.25 -10.58
N TYR A 227 -6.63 -6.50 -9.48
CA TYR A 227 -7.21 -6.60 -8.13
C TYR A 227 -7.37 -5.25 -7.42
N TYR A 228 -7.37 -4.16 -8.14
CA TYR A 228 -7.52 -2.79 -7.65
C TYR A 228 -6.43 -2.35 -6.66
N PHE A 229 -5.23 -2.92 -6.76
CA PHE A 229 -4.07 -2.41 -6.05
C PHE A 229 -3.49 -1.16 -6.71
N ASP A 230 -3.17 -0.16 -5.91
CA ASP A 230 -2.34 0.95 -6.34
C ASP A 230 -0.87 0.50 -6.41
N LEU A 231 -0.36 0.31 -7.61
CA LEU A 231 1.01 -0.15 -7.82
C LEU A 231 2.05 0.87 -7.33
N ASN A 232 1.65 2.17 -7.21
CA ASN A 232 2.51 3.20 -6.62
C ASN A 232 2.41 3.26 -5.08
N ARG A 233 1.96 2.16 -4.45
CA ARG A 233 2.03 1.92 -3.01
C ARG A 233 2.71 0.59 -2.70
N ASP A 234 3.11 -0.17 -3.74
CA ASP A 234 3.57 -1.55 -3.62
C ASP A 234 5.11 -1.72 -3.75
N TRP A 235 5.87 -0.63 -3.99
CA TRP A 235 7.30 -0.69 -4.29
C TRP A 235 8.17 -1.41 -3.25
N VAL A 236 7.87 -1.27 -1.97
CA VAL A 236 8.56 -2.00 -0.90
C VAL A 236 7.86 -3.30 -0.53
N TYR A 237 6.53 -3.37 -0.71
CA TYR A 237 5.75 -4.53 -0.27
C TYR A 237 5.83 -5.71 -1.23
N LEU A 238 6.04 -5.46 -2.51
CA LEU A 238 6.18 -6.51 -3.54
C LEU A 238 5.01 -7.53 -3.47
N THR A 239 3.79 -7.05 -3.36
CA THR A 239 2.61 -7.92 -3.32
C THR A 239 2.13 -8.31 -4.71
N GLN A 240 2.36 -7.43 -5.70
CA GLN A 240 1.85 -7.57 -7.06
C GLN A 240 2.94 -8.04 -8.02
N PRO A 241 2.63 -8.92 -8.99
CA PRO A 241 3.61 -9.46 -9.92
C PRO A 241 4.29 -8.39 -10.77
N GLU A 242 3.57 -7.33 -11.11
CA GLU A 242 4.08 -6.17 -11.85
C GLU A 242 5.24 -5.52 -11.10
N THR A 243 5.08 -5.29 -9.81
CA THR A 243 6.09 -4.68 -8.95
C THR A 243 7.26 -5.62 -8.67
N GLN A 244 6.98 -6.90 -8.42
CA GLN A 244 8.02 -7.90 -8.16
C GLN A 244 9.00 -8.00 -9.33
N GLY A 245 8.50 -8.10 -10.55
CA GLY A 245 9.36 -8.17 -11.74
C GLY A 245 10.14 -6.88 -11.98
N ARG A 246 9.50 -5.73 -11.83
CA ARG A 246 10.14 -4.41 -11.99
C ARG A 246 11.27 -4.20 -11.00
N VAL A 247 11.02 -4.40 -9.72
CA VAL A 247 12.03 -4.22 -8.66
C VAL A 247 13.19 -5.19 -8.84
N SER A 248 12.93 -6.44 -9.22
CA SER A 248 13.99 -7.40 -9.55
C SER A 248 14.92 -6.86 -10.64
N LEU A 249 14.36 -6.31 -11.70
CA LEU A 249 15.15 -5.79 -12.82
C LEU A 249 15.86 -4.47 -12.47
N ILE A 250 15.24 -3.58 -11.68
CA ILE A 250 15.88 -2.37 -11.14
C ILE A 250 17.09 -2.73 -10.28
N ASN A 251 16.98 -3.78 -9.46
CA ASN A 251 18.09 -4.27 -8.63
C ASN A 251 19.27 -4.79 -9.46
N GLU A 252 19.03 -5.32 -10.66
CA GLU A 252 20.11 -5.72 -11.57
C GLU A 252 20.82 -4.51 -12.21
N TRP A 253 20.05 -3.47 -12.58
CA TRP A 253 20.56 -2.33 -13.33
C TRP A 253 21.07 -1.19 -12.46
N LYS A 254 20.53 -1.03 -11.26
CA LYS A 254 20.88 0.03 -10.29
C LYS A 254 21.03 1.42 -10.98
N PRO A 255 19.92 1.91 -11.58
CA PRO A 255 19.96 3.15 -12.37
C PRO A 255 20.35 4.34 -11.49
N GLN A 256 20.95 5.37 -12.09
CA GLN A 256 21.29 6.63 -11.40
C GLN A 256 20.06 7.49 -11.17
N ILE A 257 19.11 7.46 -12.11
CA ILE A 257 17.80 8.10 -11.99
C ILE A 257 16.68 7.12 -12.30
N LEU A 258 15.56 7.29 -11.61
CA LEU A 258 14.30 6.69 -11.96
C LEU A 258 13.25 7.80 -12.06
N VAL A 259 12.68 7.96 -13.25
CA VAL A 259 11.53 8.84 -13.46
C VAL A 259 10.26 8.03 -13.30
N ASP A 260 9.30 8.55 -12.52
CA ASP A 260 7.93 8.07 -12.43
C ASP A 260 6.97 9.14 -12.95
N ALA A 261 6.37 8.87 -14.09
CA ALA A 261 5.58 9.83 -14.84
C ALA A 261 4.08 9.64 -14.57
N HIS A 262 3.50 10.62 -13.88
CA HIS A 262 2.13 10.65 -13.40
C HIS A 262 1.28 11.76 -14.02
N GLU A 263 0.00 11.76 -13.62
CA GLU A 263 -0.93 12.85 -13.85
C GLU A 263 -1.73 13.17 -12.58
N MET A 264 -1.88 14.46 -12.30
CA MET A 264 -2.60 15.02 -11.16
C MET A 264 -3.95 15.63 -11.56
N GLY A 265 -4.49 16.56 -10.77
CA GLY A 265 -5.77 17.23 -11.05
C GLY A 265 -5.84 17.85 -12.44
N SER A 266 -6.99 17.73 -13.12
CA SER A 266 -7.19 18.22 -14.49
C SER A 266 -7.01 19.73 -14.63
N GLN A 267 -7.29 20.51 -13.58
CA GLN A 267 -7.13 21.96 -13.56
C GLN A 267 -5.76 22.42 -13.09
N ASP A 268 -4.89 21.50 -12.76
CA ASP A 268 -3.50 21.76 -12.41
C ASP A 268 -2.63 21.96 -13.66
N THR A 269 -1.31 22.19 -13.50
CA THR A 269 -0.40 22.43 -14.63
C THR A 269 0.58 21.26 -14.81
N PHE A 270 1.82 21.46 -14.43
CA PHE A 270 2.87 20.44 -14.41
C PHE A 270 3.70 20.63 -13.15
N MET A 271 3.93 19.55 -12.41
CA MET A 271 4.81 19.55 -11.26
C MET A 271 5.97 18.59 -11.47
N THR A 272 7.15 18.96 -10.97
CA THR A 272 8.30 18.08 -10.81
C THR A 272 8.89 18.23 -9.41
N GLY A 273 9.74 17.27 -8.99
CA GLY A 273 10.48 17.40 -7.74
C GLY A 273 11.35 18.65 -7.67
N PRO A 274 12.10 18.86 -6.59
CA PRO A 274 12.25 17.93 -5.46
C PRO A 274 11.04 17.93 -4.52
N ALA A 275 10.95 16.86 -3.69
CA ALA A 275 9.97 16.79 -2.63
C ALA A 275 10.21 17.84 -1.55
N ARG A 276 9.14 18.25 -0.85
CA ARG A 276 9.22 19.01 0.40
C ARG A 276 9.33 18.09 1.62
N GLU A 277 9.65 18.66 2.76
CA GLU A 277 9.53 17.93 4.05
C GLU A 277 8.05 17.56 4.35
N PRO A 278 7.83 16.40 5.01
CA PRO A 278 8.84 15.50 5.55
C PRO A 278 9.49 14.60 4.50
N ILE A 279 10.81 14.51 4.54
CA ILE A 279 11.59 13.54 3.78
C ILE A 279 12.15 12.50 4.76
N ASN A 280 12.08 11.22 4.42
CA ASN A 280 12.59 10.16 5.28
C ASN A 280 14.10 10.33 5.53
N LYS A 281 14.50 10.36 6.80
CA LYS A 281 15.90 10.64 7.21
C LYS A 281 16.90 9.55 6.80
N ASN A 282 16.43 8.47 6.20
CA ASN A 282 17.30 7.44 5.61
C ASN A 282 17.62 7.72 4.12
N VAL A 283 16.99 8.73 3.49
CA VAL A 283 17.37 9.21 2.16
C VAL A 283 18.67 10.01 2.23
N ASP A 284 19.57 9.76 1.26
CA ASP A 284 20.84 10.47 1.19
C ASP A 284 20.63 11.94 0.78
N TYR A 285 21.27 12.86 1.49
CA TYR A 285 21.15 14.29 1.24
C TYR A 285 21.65 14.71 -0.17
N ASP A 286 22.64 14.00 -0.74
CA ASP A 286 23.14 14.29 -2.08
C ASP A 286 22.09 14.05 -3.16
N LEU A 287 21.16 13.10 -2.95
CA LEU A 287 20.02 12.92 -3.86
C LEU A 287 19.08 14.14 -3.88
N ILE A 288 18.89 14.80 -2.72
CA ILE A 288 18.08 16.03 -2.64
C ILE A 288 18.75 17.16 -3.45
N LYS A 289 20.08 17.30 -3.36
CA LYS A 289 20.84 18.26 -4.17
C LYS A 289 20.68 17.99 -5.67
N TRP A 290 20.82 16.72 -6.07
CA TRP A 290 20.61 16.32 -7.47
C TRP A 290 19.19 16.59 -7.92
N GLY A 291 18.19 16.32 -7.11
CA GLY A 291 16.80 16.67 -7.42
C GLY A 291 16.62 18.13 -7.79
N ASN A 292 17.30 19.06 -7.10
CA ASN A 292 17.28 20.49 -7.43
C ASN A 292 17.95 20.80 -8.79
N VAL A 293 19.04 20.10 -9.15
CA VAL A 293 19.70 20.27 -10.46
C VAL A 293 18.74 19.87 -11.58
N PHE A 294 18.14 18.69 -11.50
CA PHE A 294 17.19 18.19 -12.50
C PHE A 294 15.94 19.08 -12.61
N ALA A 295 15.38 19.51 -11.50
CA ALA A 295 14.22 20.40 -11.48
C ALA A 295 14.52 21.75 -12.13
N LYS A 296 15.71 22.33 -11.87
CA LYS A 296 16.13 23.59 -12.48
C LYS A 296 16.26 23.48 -13.99
N ASP A 297 16.92 22.44 -14.49
CA ASP A 297 17.13 22.26 -15.94
C ASP A 297 15.79 22.03 -16.65
N GLN A 298 14.90 21.27 -16.04
CA GLN A 298 13.56 21.03 -16.55
C GLN A 298 12.73 22.32 -16.59
N GLY A 299 12.74 23.10 -15.50
CA GLY A 299 12.05 24.38 -15.42
C GLY A 299 12.55 25.38 -16.48
N GLN A 300 13.87 25.47 -16.69
CA GLN A 300 14.44 26.32 -17.75
C GLN A 300 13.95 25.94 -19.15
N GLU A 301 13.74 24.64 -19.39
CA GLU A 301 13.26 24.18 -20.69
C GLU A 301 11.76 24.46 -20.89
N PHE A 302 10.97 24.42 -19.79
CA PHE A 302 9.58 24.83 -19.78
C PHE A 302 9.43 26.34 -19.98
N ASP A 303 10.27 27.17 -19.34
CA ASP A 303 10.31 28.63 -19.52
C ASP A 303 10.53 29.01 -20.99
N LYS A 304 11.44 28.34 -21.70
CA LYS A 304 11.69 28.57 -23.14
C LYS A 304 10.46 28.35 -24.03
N ARG A 305 9.50 27.51 -23.54
CA ARG A 305 8.25 27.16 -24.24
C ARG A 305 7.04 27.91 -23.73
N ASN A 306 7.22 28.79 -22.72
CA ASN A 306 6.13 29.43 -21.99
C ASN A 306 5.13 28.43 -21.38
N TRP A 307 5.61 27.28 -20.93
CA TRP A 307 4.80 26.30 -20.22
C TRP A 307 4.80 26.58 -18.71
N ARG A 308 3.63 26.45 -18.10
CA ARG A 308 3.45 26.64 -16.66
C ARG A 308 3.89 25.38 -15.90
N PHE A 309 4.64 25.56 -14.84
CA PHE A 309 5.08 24.49 -13.95
C PHE A 309 5.31 25.02 -12.53
N TYR A 310 5.41 24.09 -11.59
CA TYR A 310 5.88 24.36 -10.24
C TYR A 310 6.66 23.16 -9.70
N THR A 311 7.32 23.32 -8.56
CA THR A 311 8.15 22.29 -7.93
C THR A 311 7.70 22.06 -6.49
N GLY A 312 7.71 20.80 -6.04
CA GLY A 312 7.45 20.41 -4.66
C GLY A 312 6.00 20.63 -4.22
N GLU A 313 5.76 21.67 -3.45
CA GLU A 313 4.51 22.08 -2.81
C GLU A 313 3.83 21.01 -1.94
N TRP A 314 3.09 20.08 -2.52
CA TRP A 314 2.36 19.03 -1.80
C TRP A 314 3.07 17.67 -1.76
N HIS A 315 4.07 17.46 -2.61
CA HIS A 315 4.81 16.20 -2.69
C HIS A 315 5.83 16.06 -1.55
N GLU A 316 5.77 14.96 -0.81
CA GLU A 316 6.69 14.62 0.27
C GLU A 316 7.21 13.17 0.11
N ASP A 317 8.34 12.83 0.75
CA ASP A 317 9.02 11.55 0.60
C ASP A 317 9.29 10.85 1.96
N LEU A 318 8.31 10.88 2.85
CA LEU A 318 8.39 10.15 4.12
C LEU A 318 8.12 8.65 3.93
N TYR A 319 7.07 8.34 3.16
CA TYR A 319 6.58 6.98 2.99
C TYR A 319 7.39 6.21 1.92
N PRO A 320 7.98 5.03 2.25
CA PRO A 320 8.88 4.31 1.33
C PRO A 320 8.17 3.48 0.25
N GLY A 321 6.85 3.49 0.19
CA GLY A 321 6.07 2.66 -0.75
C GLY A 321 5.83 3.27 -2.13
N TYR A 322 6.26 4.52 -2.36
CA TYR A 322 6.24 5.18 -3.68
C TYR A 322 7.44 4.77 -4.53
N SER A 323 7.48 5.23 -5.77
CA SER A 323 8.63 5.10 -6.66
C SER A 323 9.93 5.69 -6.10
N PHE A 324 9.84 6.65 -5.18
CA PHE A 324 10.97 7.17 -4.40
C PHE A 324 11.66 6.14 -3.50
N TYR A 325 11.08 4.97 -3.33
CA TYR A 325 11.74 3.79 -2.77
C TYR A 325 13.18 3.62 -3.27
N VAL A 326 13.45 3.94 -4.53
CA VAL A 326 14.78 3.82 -5.13
C VAL A 326 15.81 4.75 -4.49
N ALA A 327 15.40 5.82 -3.81
CA ALA A 327 16.30 6.73 -3.10
C ALA A 327 16.98 6.02 -1.91
N PHE A 328 16.31 5.09 -1.26
CA PHE A 328 16.94 4.26 -0.21
C PHE A 328 18.01 3.31 -0.75
N LYS A 329 18.07 3.14 -2.07
CA LYS A 329 19.06 2.32 -2.78
C LYS A 329 20.14 3.18 -3.48
N GLY A 330 20.07 4.52 -3.33
CA GLY A 330 21.02 5.47 -3.90
C GLY A 330 20.70 5.93 -5.32
N THR A 331 19.50 5.69 -5.82
CA THR A 331 18.99 6.18 -7.10
C THR A 331 18.18 7.45 -6.89
N LEU A 332 18.38 8.48 -7.71
CA LEU A 332 17.52 9.67 -7.67
C LEU A 332 16.14 9.34 -8.26
N GLY A 333 15.10 9.41 -7.43
CA GLY A 333 13.72 9.40 -7.89
C GLY A 333 13.29 10.76 -8.40
N ILE A 334 12.60 10.81 -9.53
CA ILE A 334 12.08 12.05 -10.14
C ILE A 334 10.61 11.84 -10.46
N LEU A 335 9.74 12.67 -9.89
CA LEU A 335 8.31 12.65 -10.15
C LEU A 335 7.97 13.65 -11.26
N TYR A 336 7.15 13.22 -12.21
CA TYR A 336 6.40 14.13 -13.08
C TYR A 336 4.92 14.02 -12.71
N GLU A 337 4.26 15.18 -12.57
CA GLU A 337 2.81 15.27 -12.40
C GLU A 337 2.23 16.21 -13.45
N GLN A 338 1.68 15.63 -14.49
CA GLN A 338 1.01 16.36 -15.56
C GLN A 338 -0.48 16.52 -15.22
N SER A 339 -1.09 17.63 -15.59
CA SER A 339 -2.56 17.76 -15.49
C SER A 339 -3.27 16.67 -16.29
N ARG A 340 -4.15 15.93 -15.63
CA ARG A 340 -4.83 14.77 -16.19
C ARG A 340 -5.93 15.18 -17.17
N MET A 341 -5.94 14.53 -18.30
CA MET A 341 -7.03 14.63 -19.26
C MET A 341 -7.06 13.43 -20.20
N ALA A 342 -8.23 13.15 -20.75
CA ALA A 342 -8.33 12.24 -21.88
C ALA A 342 -8.07 12.97 -23.21
N GLU A 343 -8.17 12.24 -24.30
CA GLU A 343 -7.84 12.68 -25.66
C GLU A 343 -8.51 13.97 -26.16
N ASP A 344 -9.63 14.36 -25.55
CA ASP A 344 -10.35 15.58 -25.96
C ASP A 344 -9.71 16.89 -25.44
N GLY A 345 -8.85 16.79 -24.42
CA GLY A 345 -8.32 17.96 -23.74
C GLY A 345 -9.28 18.54 -22.69
N VAL A 346 -8.83 19.54 -21.95
CA VAL A 346 -9.58 20.15 -20.83
C VAL A 346 -9.56 21.68 -20.92
N ARG A 347 -10.74 22.31 -20.74
CA ARG A 347 -10.86 23.75 -20.61
C ARG A 347 -10.32 24.24 -19.27
N ARG A 348 -9.43 25.22 -19.32
CA ARG A 348 -8.85 25.87 -18.17
C ARG A 348 -9.70 27.02 -17.65
N PRO A 349 -9.51 27.43 -16.37
CA PRO A 349 -10.25 28.56 -15.80
C PRO A 349 -10.09 29.87 -16.57
N GLU A 350 -8.94 30.11 -17.16
CA GLU A 350 -8.65 31.28 -18.01
C GLU A 350 -9.28 31.19 -19.42
N GLY A 351 -9.96 30.10 -19.74
CA GLY A 351 -10.68 29.90 -21.00
C GLY A 351 -9.87 29.22 -22.11
N THR A 352 -8.58 28.96 -21.90
CA THR A 352 -7.76 28.17 -22.84
C THR A 352 -8.12 26.68 -22.73
N ILE A 353 -7.76 25.93 -23.77
CA ILE A 353 -7.89 24.47 -23.75
C ILE A 353 -6.49 23.87 -23.80
N GLN A 354 -6.14 23.06 -22.82
CA GLN A 354 -4.96 22.23 -22.88
C GLN A 354 -5.30 20.93 -23.59
N SER A 355 -4.59 20.66 -24.68
CA SER A 355 -4.83 19.48 -25.51
C SER A 355 -4.08 18.26 -24.94
N TYR A 356 -4.58 17.07 -25.27
CA TYR A 356 -3.88 15.82 -24.95
C TYR A 356 -2.48 15.75 -25.55
N LYS A 357 -2.32 16.21 -26.81
CA LYS A 357 -1.01 16.28 -27.49
C LYS A 357 0.00 17.15 -26.73
N GLU A 358 -0.46 18.27 -26.16
CA GLU A 358 0.38 19.13 -25.31
C GLU A 358 0.85 18.41 -24.03
N SER A 359 -0.04 17.67 -23.37
CA SER A 359 0.30 16.87 -22.19
C SER A 359 1.33 15.78 -22.51
N VAL A 360 1.17 15.08 -23.63
CA VAL A 360 2.17 14.11 -24.13
C VAL A 360 3.51 14.81 -24.39
N HIS A 361 3.49 16.03 -24.97
CA HIS A 361 4.69 16.79 -25.25
C HIS A 361 5.43 17.24 -23.98
N HIS A 362 4.71 17.64 -22.93
CA HIS A 362 5.32 17.98 -21.63
C HIS A 362 6.11 16.78 -21.07
N GLN A 363 5.52 15.61 -21.04
CA GLN A 363 6.16 14.35 -20.59
C GLN A 363 7.38 14.01 -21.48
N TYR A 364 7.25 14.14 -22.79
CA TYR A 364 8.33 13.89 -23.73
C TYR A 364 9.53 14.82 -23.49
N VAL A 365 9.30 16.13 -23.40
CA VAL A 365 10.37 17.13 -23.21
C VAL A 365 11.04 16.93 -21.86
N SER A 366 10.28 16.70 -20.80
CA SER A 366 10.82 16.42 -19.46
C SER A 366 11.80 15.25 -19.48
N THR A 367 11.43 14.18 -20.16
CA THR A 367 12.29 13.00 -20.29
C THR A 367 13.58 13.32 -21.03
N ILE A 368 13.50 14.00 -22.18
CA ILE A 368 14.70 14.34 -22.98
C ILE A 368 15.63 15.28 -22.20
N VAL A 369 15.08 16.23 -21.45
CA VAL A 369 15.88 17.12 -20.58
C VAL A 369 16.58 16.33 -19.49
N ASN A 370 15.87 15.46 -18.78
CA ASN A 370 16.46 14.69 -17.69
C ASN A 370 17.54 13.72 -18.20
N LEU A 371 17.39 13.15 -19.39
CA LEU A 371 18.45 12.35 -20.01
C LEU A 371 19.69 13.19 -20.32
N LYS A 372 19.54 14.44 -20.78
CA LYS A 372 20.65 15.36 -21.02
C LYS A 372 21.34 15.75 -19.71
N THR A 373 20.57 16.14 -18.69
CA THR A 373 21.09 16.47 -17.36
C THR A 373 21.86 15.30 -16.76
N LEU A 374 21.34 14.06 -16.89
CA LEU A 374 22.04 12.86 -16.42
C LEU A 374 23.34 12.63 -17.17
N LYS A 375 23.33 12.75 -18.50
CA LYS A 375 24.54 12.59 -19.32
C LYS A 375 25.66 13.50 -18.85
N GLU A 376 25.34 14.77 -18.58
CA GLU A 376 26.32 15.80 -18.18
C GLU A 376 26.86 15.55 -16.75
N ASN A 377 26.06 14.95 -15.85
CA ASN A 377 26.40 14.83 -14.42
C ASN A 377 26.69 13.38 -13.97
N SER A 378 26.61 12.38 -14.86
CA SER A 378 26.61 10.96 -14.51
C SER A 378 27.83 10.54 -13.68
N LYS A 379 29.03 11.07 -13.96
CA LYS A 379 30.25 10.70 -13.24
C LYS A 379 30.22 11.18 -11.78
N ALA A 380 29.80 12.44 -11.57
CA ALA A 380 29.66 12.98 -10.21
C ALA A 380 28.57 12.24 -9.42
N MET A 381 27.43 11.90 -10.06
CA MET A 381 26.39 11.08 -9.41
C MET A 381 26.89 9.67 -9.05
N TYR A 382 27.75 9.06 -9.86
CA TYR A 382 28.36 7.77 -9.50
C TYR A 382 29.38 7.91 -8.36
N GLU A 383 30.11 9.03 -8.28
CA GLU A 383 31.01 9.32 -7.15
C GLU A 383 30.21 9.43 -5.84
N ASP A 384 29.14 10.23 -5.83
CA ASP A 384 28.25 10.37 -4.66
C ASP A 384 27.59 9.02 -4.29
N TYR A 385 27.13 8.26 -5.30
CA TYR A 385 26.58 6.91 -5.07
C TYR A 385 27.61 6.00 -4.39
N TRP A 386 28.86 5.97 -4.86
CA TRP A 386 29.92 5.18 -4.26
C TRP A 386 30.20 5.60 -2.82
N ASP A 387 30.30 6.90 -2.56
CA ASP A 387 30.58 7.42 -1.22
C ASP A 387 29.43 7.11 -0.26
N GLY A 388 28.18 7.21 -0.67
CA GLY A 388 27.00 6.80 0.10
C GLY A 388 27.01 5.30 0.43
N ARG A 389 27.27 4.43 -0.57
CA ARG A 389 27.37 2.97 -0.35
C ARG A 389 28.49 2.62 0.60
N LYS A 390 29.66 3.28 0.48
CA LYS A 390 30.81 3.11 1.35
C LYS A 390 30.50 3.55 2.78
N PHE A 391 29.79 4.67 2.94
CA PHE A 391 29.33 5.12 4.24
C PHE A 391 28.45 4.09 4.92
N ASN A 392 27.49 3.51 4.20
CA ASN A 392 26.54 2.53 4.75
C ASN A 392 27.21 1.34 5.44
N VAL A 393 28.38 0.90 4.94
CA VAL A 393 29.13 -0.24 5.50
C VAL A 393 30.30 0.18 6.38
N SER A 394 30.51 1.49 6.59
CA SER A 394 31.60 2.00 7.44
C SER A 394 31.28 1.83 8.94
N SER A 395 32.32 1.98 9.79
CA SER A 395 32.14 2.02 11.26
C SER A 395 31.54 3.34 11.74
N ASP A 396 31.63 4.38 10.93
CA ASP A 396 31.18 5.74 11.26
C ASP A 396 29.72 5.98 10.84
N SER A 397 29.13 5.00 10.17
CA SER A 397 27.73 5.05 9.73
C SER A 397 26.78 5.03 10.93
N LYS A 398 25.68 5.82 10.85
CA LYS A 398 24.55 5.72 11.79
C LYS A 398 23.94 4.31 11.84
N TYR A 399 24.19 3.48 10.83
CA TYR A 399 23.72 2.11 10.70
C TYR A 399 24.67 1.06 11.32
N ALA A 400 25.89 1.45 11.65
CA ALA A 400 26.98 0.52 12.00
C ALA A 400 26.71 -0.35 13.24
N ASN A 401 25.98 0.19 14.22
CA ASN A 401 25.73 -0.44 15.51
C ASN A 401 24.24 -0.73 15.72
N ARG A 402 23.61 -1.40 14.74
CA ARG A 402 22.21 -1.76 14.83
C ARG A 402 21.94 -3.11 14.19
N SER A 403 21.09 -3.91 14.81
CA SER A 403 20.48 -5.09 14.20
C SER A 403 19.00 -5.13 14.51
N TYR A 404 18.21 -5.57 13.54
CA TYR A 404 16.78 -5.87 13.71
C TYR A 404 16.62 -7.37 13.88
N VAL A 405 15.77 -7.77 14.80
CA VAL A 405 15.57 -9.17 15.16
C VAL A 405 14.09 -9.50 15.13
N ILE A 406 13.71 -10.43 14.26
CA ILE A 406 12.36 -11.00 14.26
C ILE A 406 12.41 -12.26 15.13
N LEU A 407 11.55 -12.30 16.14
CA LEU A 407 11.53 -13.40 17.11
C LEU A 407 10.91 -14.67 16.51
N PRO A 408 11.25 -15.86 17.02
CA PRO A 408 10.67 -17.11 16.53
C PRO A 408 9.15 -17.10 16.65
N THR A 409 8.50 -17.65 15.65
CA THR A 409 7.03 -17.78 15.60
C THR A 409 6.63 -19.16 15.08
N LYS A 410 5.44 -19.60 15.42
CA LYS A 410 4.81 -20.76 14.78
C LYS A 410 4.13 -20.40 13.44
N ASN A 411 3.95 -19.10 13.16
CA ASN A 411 3.44 -18.62 11.88
C ASN A 411 4.58 -18.55 10.85
N ASN A 412 5.02 -19.73 10.41
CA ASN A 412 6.09 -19.85 9.42
C ASN A 412 5.70 -19.22 8.08
N GLY A 413 4.42 -19.18 7.75
CA GLY A 413 3.90 -18.55 6.54
C GLY A 413 4.26 -17.09 6.45
N ARG A 414 3.93 -16.31 7.47
CA ARG A 414 4.25 -14.87 7.51
C ARG A 414 5.75 -14.62 7.57
N LEU A 415 6.48 -15.41 8.35
CA LEU A 415 7.93 -15.27 8.46
C LEU A 415 8.61 -15.52 7.10
N ASN A 416 8.18 -16.55 6.35
CA ASN A 416 8.68 -16.84 5.01
C ASN A 416 8.35 -15.72 4.01
N VAL A 417 7.13 -15.17 4.07
CA VAL A 417 6.73 -14.03 3.21
C VAL A 417 7.63 -12.83 3.48
N LEU A 418 7.82 -12.45 4.75
CA LEU A 418 8.71 -11.35 5.12
C LEU A 418 10.15 -11.61 4.64
N ALA A 419 10.69 -12.80 4.89
CA ALA A 419 12.05 -13.17 4.47
C ALA A 419 12.25 -13.08 2.95
N ASN A 420 11.28 -13.56 2.18
CA ASN A 420 11.34 -13.50 0.71
C ASN A 420 11.32 -12.06 0.21
N LYS A 421 10.51 -11.19 0.82
CA LYS A 421 10.47 -9.77 0.48
C LYS A 421 11.80 -9.07 0.81
N LEU A 422 12.38 -9.32 1.98
CA LEU A 422 13.69 -8.77 2.34
C LEU A 422 14.77 -9.24 1.36
N LYS A 423 14.80 -10.52 1.01
CA LYS A 423 15.75 -11.06 0.01
C LYS A 423 15.54 -10.46 -1.38
N ALA A 424 14.30 -10.27 -1.82
CA ALA A 424 13.98 -9.63 -3.10
C ALA A 424 14.46 -8.16 -3.15
N GLN A 425 14.64 -7.52 -1.99
CA GLN A 425 15.23 -6.19 -1.84
C GLN A 425 16.76 -6.20 -1.70
N GLU A 426 17.41 -7.35 -1.90
CA GLU A 426 18.87 -7.57 -1.73
C GLU A 426 19.34 -7.42 -0.26
N ILE A 427 18.46 -7.58 0.71
CA ILE A 427 18.79 -7.53 2.14
C ILE A 427 19.28 -8.90 2.61
N GLU A 428 20.45 -8.92 3.22
CA GLU A 428 21.02 -10.13 3.82
C GLU A 428 20.36 -10.41 5.17
N ILE A 429 19.83 -11.62 5.31
CA ILE A 429 19.15 -12.08 6.52
C ILE A 429 19.80 -13.38 7.03
N TYR A 430 19.88 -13.49 8.35
CA TYR A 430 20.56 -14.57 9.04
C TYR A 430 19.66 -15.18 10.11
N GLN A 431 20.08 -16.31 10.67
CA GLN A 431 19.43 -16.98 11.79
C GLN A 431 20.47 -17.33 12.87
N ASN A 432 20.14 -17.14 14.14
CA ASN A 432 20.98 -17.60 15.24
C ASN A 432 20.64 -19.02 15.67
N ASN A 433 21.66 -19.87 15.87
CA ASN A 433 21.49 -21.24 16.31
C ASN A 433 21.49 -21.41 17.82
N LYS A 434 21.88 -20.37 18.56
CA LYS A 434 21.96 -20.36 20.03
C LYS A 434 21.43 -19.04 20.53
N PRO A 435 20.86 -19.02 21.76
CA PRO A 435 20.49 -17.77 22.40
C PRO A 435 21.65 -16.77 22.44
N ILE A 436 21.35 -15.47 22.24
CA ILE A 436 22.34 -14.38 22.28
C ILE A 436 21.93 -13.39 23.36
N SER A 437 22.80 -13.15 24.33
CA SER A 437 22.59 -12.12 25.36
C SER A 437 22.97 -10.75 24.79
N VAL A 438 22.08 -9.79 24.93
CA VAL A 438 22.20 -8.41 24.43
C VAL A 438 21.66 -7.43 25.47
N SER A 439 21.98 -6.16 25.33
CA SER A 439 21.52 -5.11 26.25
C SER A 439 20.88 -3.94 25.52
N ASN A 440 20.08 -3.17 26.27
CA ASN A 440 19.38 -1.97 25.79
C ASN A 440 18.50 -2.25 24.56
N VAL A 441 17.68 -3.27 24.64
CA VAL A 441 16.85 -3.73 23.52
C VAL A 441 15.56 -2.95 23.46
N LEU A 442 15.28 -2.30 22.34
CA LEU A 442 14.03 -1.60 22.07
C LEU A 442 12.99 -2.59 21.53
N LYS A 443 11.84 -2.66 22.19
CA LYS A 443 10.67 -3.42 21.75
C LYS A 443 9.72 -2.58 20.91
N GLN A 444 8.81 -3.24 20.16
CA GLN A 444 7.80 -2.60 19.32
C GLN A 444 6.85 -1.66 20.08
N ASN A 445 6.65 -1.87 21.35
CA ASN A 445 5.83 -1.00 22.21
C ASN A 445 6.61 0.19 22.83
N GLY A 446 7.85 0.43 22.40
CA GLY A 446 8.70 1.52 22.86
C GLY A 446 9.44 1.25 24.17
N VAL A 447 9.25 0.09 24.79
CA VAL A 447 9.94 -0.28 26.03
C VAL A 447 11.39 -0.70 25.72
N ILE A 448 12.33 -0.17 26.50
CA ILE A 448 13.75 -0.58 26.45
C ILE A 448 14.01 -1.56 27.60
N GLU A 449 14.55 -2.74 27.26
CA GLU A 449 15.03 -3.72 28.24
C GLU A 449 16.55 -3.68 28.34
N ASP A 450 17.07 -3.48 29.54
CA ASP A 450 18.51 -3.37 29.76
C ASP A 450 19.25 -4.69 29.50
N GLU A 451 18.65 -5.82 29.83
CA GLU A 451 19.18 -7.17 29.57
C GLU A 451 18.12 -8.01 28.84
N TYR A 452 18.48 -8.57 27.71
CA TYR A 452 17.57 -9.38 26.90
C TYR A 452 18.29 -10.60 26.32
N ILE A 453 17.57 -11.72 26.22
CA ILE A 453 18.07 -12.93 25.55
C ILE A 453 17.30 -13.13 24.26
N ILE A 454 17.98 -12.94 23.14
CA ILE A 454 17.43 -13.31 21.82
C ILE A 454 17.33 -14.82 21.74
N PRO A 455 16.14 -15.41 21.57
CA PRO A 455 15.98 -16.85 21.46
C PRO A 455 16.72 -17.43 20.24
N ALA A 456 17.13 -18.69 20.31
CA ALA A 456 17.59 -19.40 19.13
C ALA A 456 16.48 -19.53 18.09
N GLY A 457 16.85 -19.49 16.81
CA GLY A 457 15.87 -19.53 15.70
C GLY A 457 15.29 -18.16 15.35
N SER A 458 15.77 -17.06 15.95
CA SER A 458 15.38 -15.70 15.54
C SER A 458 16.01 -15.35 14.19
N MET A 459 15.28 -14.58 13.37
CA MET A 459 15.83 -13.97 12.15
C MET A 459 16.56 -12.69 12.53
N ILE A 460 17.84 -12.60 12.15
CA ILE A 460 18.73 -11.48 12.45
C ILE A 460 19.04 -10.71 11.18
N ILE A 461 18.83 -9.42 11.19
CA ILE A 461 19.10 -8.50 10.09
C ILE A 461 20.07 -7.42 10.58
N PRO A 462 21.41 -7.64 10.42
CA PRO A 462 22.38 -6.59 10.71
C PRO A 462 22.15 -5.39 9.79
N ASN A 463 22.16 -4.19 10.33
CA ASN A 463 21.91 -3.00 9.49
C ASN A 463 23.15 -2.53 8.71
N LYS A 464 24.33 -2.98 9.11
CA LYS A 464 25.59 -2.65 8.43
C LYS A 464 25.75 -3.42 7.12
N GLN A 465 24.94 -3.05 6.13
CA GLN A 465 24.90 -3.64 4.78
C GLN A 465 24.87 -2.52 3.72
N PRO A 466 25.15 -2.82 2.46
CA PRO A 466 24.99 -1.83 1.40
C PRO A 466 23.60 -1.22 1.34
N GLU A 467 22.55 -1.99 1.63
CA GLU A 467 21.13 -1.55 1.65
C GLU A 467 20.68 -0.97 3.01
N ALA A 468 21.60 -0.51 3.84
CA ALA A 468 21.33 -0.01 5.19
C ALA A 468 20.22 1.06 5.28
N PRO A 469 20.11 2.03 4.36
CA PRO A 469 19.03 3.01 4.37
C PRO A 469 17.64 2.36 4.20
N LEU A 470 17.51 1.43 3.26
CA LEU A 470 16.26 0.70 3.02
C LEU A 470 15.91 -0.19 4.21
N ILE A 471 16.89 -0.91 4.78
CA ILE A 471 16.69 -1.74 5.98
C ILE A 471 16.13 -0.89 7.12
N SER A 472 16.74 0.28 7.38
CA SER A 472 16.22 1.20 8.40
C SER A 472 14.83 1.68 8.08
N ALA A 473 14.58 2.16 6.87
CA ALA A 473 13.28 2.72 6.48
C ALA A 473 12.13 1.75 6.71
N ILE A 474 12.33 0.43 6.51
CA ILE A 474 11.25 -0.57 6.61
C ILE A 474 11.24 -1.38 7.90
N LEU A 475 12.30 -1.34 8.71
CA LEU A 475 12.40 -2.13 9.94
C LEU A 475 12.57 -1.31 11.22
N GLU A 476 12.90 -0.01 11.16
CA GLU A 476 12.82 0.84 12.35
C GLU A 476 11.36 1.02 12.78
N PHE A 477 11.14 1.06 14.10
CA PHE A 477 9.77 1.11 14.61
C PHE A 477 9.10 2.45 14.33
N ASP A 478 9.89 3.51 14.23
CA ASP A 478 9.41 4.84 13.88
C ASP A 478 10.32 5.53 12.88
N ALA A 479 9.72 6.20 11.90
CA ALA A 479 10.40 7.17 11.07
C ALA A 479 10.61 8.46 11.86
N GLU A 480 11.81 9.04 11.76
CA GLU A 480 12.11 10.35 12.33
C GLU A 480 11.50 11.46 11.47
N ILE A 481 10.76 12.37 12.11
CA ILE A 481 10.17 13.57 11.51
C ILE A 481 10.70 14.79 12.26
N ASP A 482 11.12 15.82 11.54
CA ASP A 482 11.65 17.04 12.14
C ASP A 482 10.62 17.74 13.02
N GLU A 483 11.08 18.31 14.14
CA GLU A 483 10.23 19.05 15.09
C GLU A 483 9.46 20.18 14.41
N SER A 484 10.11 20.93 13.50
CA SER A 484 9.46 22.02 12.75
C SER A 484 8.31 21.52 11.87
N VAL A 485 8.44 20.34 11.28
CA VAL A 485 7.37 19.70 10.49
C VAL A 485 6.23 19.26 11.40
N LEU A 486 6.54 18.69 12.59
CA LEU A 486 5.53 18.29 13.57
C LEU A 486 4.77 19.53 14.11
N GLU A 487 5.45 20.64 14.34
CA GLU A 487 4.81 21.90 14.74
C GLU A 487 3.87 22.41 13.65
N GLU A 488 4.30 22.44 12.39
CA GLU A 488 3.47 22.86 11.27
C GLU A 488 2.28 21.92 11.06
N GLU A 489 2.48 20.61 11.13
CA GLU A 489 1.42 19.59 11.05
C GLU A 489 0.36 19.82 12.12
N LYS A 490 0.76 19.95 13.39
CA LYS A 490 -0.19 20.18 14.49
C LYS A 490 -0.92 21.51 14.34
N GLN A 491 -0.21 22.58 13.96
CA GLN A 491 -0.82 23.88 13.72
C GLN A 491 -1.86 23.84 12.60
N LYS A 492 -1.54 23.19 11.48
CA LYS A 492 -2.44 23.03 10.33
C LYS A 492 -3.66 22.18 10.68
N SER A 493 -3.46 21.08 11.40
CA SER A 493 -4.55 20.24 11.90
C SER A 493 -5.50 21.00 12.83
N ILE A 494 -4.97 21.83 13.74
CA ILE A 494 -5.77 22.65 14.64
C ILE A 494 -6.48 23.78 13.85
N LYS A 495 -5.79 24.44 12.94
CA LYS A 495 -6.31 25.63 12.23
C LYS A 495 -7.48 25.28 11.30
N ASN A 496 -7.34 24.25 10.49
CA ASN A 496 -8.31 23.94 9.42
C ASN A 496 -8.65 22.45 9.28
N GLY A 497 -8.13 21.59 10.16
CA GLY A 497 -8.40 20.14 10.13
C GLY A 497 -7.73 19.42 8.97
N SER A 498 -6.71 20.01 8.34
CA SER A 498 -5.95 19.37 7.27
C SER A 498 -4.59 18.88 7.76
N SER A 499 -4.02 17.89 7.12
CA SER A 499 -2.72 17.31 7.40
C SER A 499 -1.70 17.71 6.34
N LEU A 500 -0.42 17.74 6.72
CA LEU A 500 0.71 17.80 5.80
C LEU A 500 1.10 16.40 5.32
N MET A 501 0.74 15.36 6.10
CA MET A 501 1.09 13.98 5.78
C MET A 501 0.21 13.50 4.62
N TYR A 502 0.87 13.12 3.54
CA TYR A 502 0.18 12.67 2.33
C TYR A 502 -0.30 11.23 2.41
N ASP A 503 0.45 10.36 3.10
CA ASP A 503 0.12 8.94 3.25
C ASP A 503 0.31 8.47 4.70
N THR A 504 0.34 7.16 4.92
CA THR A 504 0.61 6.56 6.23
C THR A 504 1.98 6.98 6.76
N THR A 505 2.03 7.27 8.05
CA THR A 505 3.27 7.60 8.77
C THR A 505 3.92 6.39 9.44
N ALA A 506 3.27 5.21 9.37
CA ALA A 506 3.76 3.95 9.89
C ALA A 506 3.85 2.89 8.79
N PHE A 507 5.01 2.28 8.64
CA PHE A 507 5.31 1.33 7.57
C PHE A 507 6.33 0.25 7.99
N ASN A 508 6.42 -0.04 9.28
CA ASN A 508 7.32 -1.08 9.79
C ASN A 508 6.85 -2.48 9.39
N PHE A 509 7.68 -3.22 8.68
CA PHE A 509 7.33 -4.53 8.14
C PHE A 509 7.02 -5.56 9.22
N SER A 510 7.78 -5.60 10.32
CA SER A 510 7.51 -6.59 11.37
C SER A 510 6.11 -6.40 11.98
N MET A 511 5.68 -5.16 12.18
CA MET A 511 4.35 -4.84 12.69
C MET A 511 3.27 -5.13 11.64
N MET A 512 3.48 -4.76 10.38
CA MET A 512 2.52 -5.01 9.30
C MET A 512 2.26 -6.50 9.07
N TYR A 513 3.30 -7.33 9.26
CA TYR A 513 3.14 -8.80 9.18
C TYR A 513 2.75 -9.44 10.53
N GLY A 514 2.45 -8.66 11.56
CA GLY A 514 2.09 -9.17 12.88
C GLY A 514 3.17 -10.08 13.48
N LEU A 515 4.44 -9.77 13.23
CA LEU A 515 5.58 -10.52 13.74
C LEU A 515 6.24 -9.75 14.88
N ARG A 516 6.54 -10.44 15.97
CA ARG A 516 7.26 -9.83 17.10
C ARG A 516 8.69 -9.54 16.72
N ALA A 517 9.14 -8.32 17.02
CA ALA A 517 10.50 -7.89 16.70
C ALA A 517 11.08 -7.03 17.81
N VAL A 518 12.41 -6.97 17.81
CA VAL A 518 13.18 -6.06 18.68
C VAL A 518 14.31 -5.41 17.87
N THR A 519 14.71 -4.21 18.27
CA THR A 519 15.90 -3.53 17.76
C THR A 519 17.01 -3.58 18.78
N VAL A 520 18.20 -3.96 18.34
CA VAL A 520 19.38 -4.14 19.19
C VAL A 520 20.44 -3.11 18.80
N PRO A 521 21.00 -2.29 19.76
CA PRO A 521 21.98 -1.26 19.46
C PRO A 521 23.41 -1.84 19.30
N GLN A 522 23.52 -2.92 18.54
CA GLN A 522 24.80 -3.55 18.18
C GLN A 522 24.71 -4.33 16.89
N ASN A 523 25.82 -4.43 16.17
CA ASN A 523 25.92 -5.23 14.95
C ASN A 523 26.16 -6.71 15.29
N ILE A 524 25.13 -7.53 15.19
CA ILE A 524 25.22 -8.98 15.48
C ILE A 524 25.70 -9.69 14.21
N THR A 525 26.91 -10.25 14.24
CA THR A 525 27.51 -10.95 13.09
C THR A 525 28.13 -12.31 13.45
N LYS A 526 28.12 -12.69 14.73
CA LYS A 526 28.73 -13.95 15.19
C LYS A 526 27.69 -15.02 15.47
N ASN A 527 28.05 -16.28 15.21
CA ASN A 527 27.19 -17.45 15.43
C ASN A 527 25.87 -17.39 14.65
N LEU A 528 25.93 -16.88 13.43
CA LEU A 528 24.84 -16.76 12.52
C LEU A 528 25.03 -17.67 11.32
N ASP A 529 23.96 -18.33 10.88
CA ASP A 529 23.87 -18.98 9.58
C ASP A 529 23.02 -18.11 8.64
N VAL A 530 23.24 -18.25 7.34
CA VAL A 530 22.36 -17.64 6.36
C VAL A 530 20.96 -18.19 6.55
N TRP A 531 19.97 -17.30 6.65
CA TRP A 531 18.59 -17.71 6.89
C TRP A 531 18.06 -18.58 5.72
N SER A 532 17.45 -19.68 6.07
CA SER A 532 16.76 -20.59 5.14
C SER A 532 15.31 -20.79 5.60
N PRO A 533 14.37 -20.97 4.66
CA PRO A 533 12.99 -21.32 5.00
C PRO A 533 12.94 -22.54 5.91
N PHE A 534 12.00 -22.56 6.84
CA PHE A 534 11.71 -23.78 7.59
C PHE A 534 11.20 -24.84 6.62
N ASN A 535 11.78 -26.04 6.72
CA ASN A 535 11.30 -27.19 5.96
C ASN A 535 10.02 -27.70 6.62
N GLU A 536 8.94 -27.72 5.87
CA GLU A 536 7.71 -28.33 6.33
C GLU A 536 7.85 -29.85 6.38
N THR A 537 7.21 -30.43 7.38
CA THR A 537 7.10 -31.90 7.50
C THR A 537 5.70 -32.33 7.05
N ILE A 538 5.63 -33.18 6.05
CA ILE A 538 4.36 -33.76 5.58
C ILE A 538 4.30 -35.22 6.01
N GLU A 539 3.51 -35.49 7.05
CA GLU A 539 3.17 -36.85 7.49
C GLU A 539 1.73 -37.15 7.08
N ALA A 540 1.55 -38.01 6.10
CA ALA A 540 0.23 -38.34 5.55
C ALA A 540 0.03 -39.87 5.46
N TYR A 541 -0.01 -40.50 6.63
CA TYR A 541 -0.23 -41.97 6.70
C TYR A 541 -1.69 -42.27 6.31
N LYS A 542 -1.84 -43.27 5.42
CA LYS A 542 -3.15 -43.69 4.89
C LYS A 542 -4.09 -44.16 5.98
N ASP A 543 -3.56 -44.85 7.00
CA ASP A 543 -4.33 -45.47 8.07
C ASP A 543 -4.50 -44.52 9.30
N ALA A 544 -4.10 -43.24 9.21
CA ALA A 544 -4.32 -42.27 10.25
C ALA A 544 -5.84 -42.04 10.46
N VAL A 545 -6.24 -41.83 11.68
CA VAL A 545 -7.66 -41.51 11.98
C VAL A 545 -8.00 -40.04 11.62
N MET A 546 -6.98 -39.19 11.61
CA MET A 546 -7.11 -37.79 11.16
C MET A 546 -5.75 -37.22 10.76
N TRP A 547 -5.81 -36.08 10.08
CA TRP A 547 -4.65 -35.27 9.72
C TRP A 547 -4.87 -33.84 10.23
N ALA A 548 -3.82 -33.21 10.72
CA ALA A 548 -3.92 -31.89 11.35
C ALA A 548 -2.82 -30.92 10.89
N VAL A 549 -3.17 -29.62 10.80
CA VAL A 549 -2.24 -28.48 10.67
C VAL A 549 -2.41 -27.55 11.86
N ASP A 550 -1.31 -26.94 12.35
CA ASP A 550 -1.36 -26.03 13.53
C ASP A 550 -2.05 -24.71 13.16
N GLY A 551 -3.01 -24.31 13.99
CA GLY A 551 -3.77 -23.05 13.81
C GLY A 551 -2.99 -21.77 14.09
N LYS A 552 -1.74 -21.84 14.54
CA LYS A 552 -0.86 -20.69 14.70
C LYS A 552 -0.30 -20.20 13.36
N ASP A 553 -0.27 -21.06 12.34
CA ASP A 553 0.06 -20.64 10.98
C ASP A 553 -1.23 -20.25 10.24
N ASP A 554 -1.35 -19.02 9.79
CA ASP A 554 -2.56 -18.46 9.16
C ASP A 554 -2.90 -19.13 7.82
N ARG A 555 -1.95 -19.81 7.17
CA ARG A 555 -2.22 -20.65 5.99
C ARG A 555 -3.14 -21.82 6.30
N SER A 556 -3.33 -22.18 7.59
CA SER A 556 -4.32 -23.17 8.03
C SER A 556 -5.75 -22.78 7.62
N VAL A 557 -6.06 -21.48 7.51
CA VAL A 557 -7.35 -20.98 7.01
C VAL A 557 -7.52 -21.32 5.53
N ALA A 558 -6.48 -21.08 4.73
CA ALA A 558 -6.47 -21.43 3.30
C ALA A 558 -6.55 -22.96 3.12
N PHE A 559 -5.89 -23.72 3.99
CA PHE A 559 -5.96 -25.19 3.98
C PHE A 559 -7.39 -25.69 4.19
N ALA A 560 -8.07 -25.20 5.24
CA ALA A 560 -9.47 -25.52 5.49
C ALA A 560 -10.38 -25.14 4.30
N ALA A 561 -10.23 -23.93 3.81
CA ALA A 561 -11.06 -23.38 2.74
C ALA A 561 -10.90 -24.19 1.43
N ARG A 562 -9.67 -24.50 1.02
CA ARG A 562 -9.39 -25.28 -0.20
C ARG A 562 -9.87 -26.73 -0.12
N LEU A 563 -9.79 -27.34 1.05
CA LEU A 563 -10.35 -28.68 1.26
C LEU A 563 -11.88 -28.68 1.20
N MET A 564 -12.53 -27.68 1.81
CA MET A 564 -13.99 -27.54 1.72
C MET A 564 -14.45 -27.24 0.29
N GLU A 565 -13.64 -26.58 -0.55
CA GLU A 565 -13.93 -26.44 -2.00
C GLU A 565 -13.93 -27.78 -2.73
N LYS A 566 -13.15 -28.76 -2.26
CA LYS A 566 -13.17 -30.15 -2.75
C LYS A 566 -14.29 -30.99 -2.13
N ASN A 567 -15.18 -30.39 -1.34
CA ASN A 567 -16.23 -31.06 -0.56
C ASN A 567 -15.69 -32.06 0.48
N ILE A 568 -14.55 -31.74 1.08
CA ILE A 568 -13.97 -32.46 2.21
C ILE A 568 -14.48 -31.79 3.49
N GLU A 569 -15.05 -32.58 4.38
CA GLU A 569 -15.49 -32.13 5.71
C GLU A 569 -14.27 -31.83 6.58
N VAL A 570 -14.24 -30.63 7.17
CA VAL A 570 -13.10 -30.12 7.93
C VAL A 570 -13.59 -29.64 9.29
N ARG A 571 -12.81 -29.91 10.33
CA ARG A 571 -13.08 -29.41 11.67
C ARG A 571 -12.01 -28.45 12.16
N ILE A 572 -12.36 -27.63 13.13
CA ILE A 572 -11.46 -26.76 13.88
C ILE A 572 -11.44 -27.14 15.35
N ILE A 573 -10.26 -27.10 15.95
CA ILE A 573 -10.12 -27.33 17.41
C ILE A 573 -10.21 -25.97 18.12
N ASP A 574 -11.16 -25.83 19.05
CA ASP A 574 -11.38 -24.58 19.79
C ASP A 574 -10.69 -24.52 21.17
N LYS A 575 -9.89 -25.52 21.51
CA LYS A 575 -9.07 -25.61 22.70
C LYS A 575 -7.76 -26.31 22.39
N ASP A 576 -6.65 -25.90 23.00
CA ASP A 576 -5.37 -26.59 22.86
C ASP A 576 -5.53 -28.10 23.14
N SER A 577 -4.89 -28.92 22.32
CA SER A 577 -5.01 -30.37 22.33
C SER A 577 -3.64 -31.03 22.20
N TYR A 578 -3.51 -32.25 22.73
CA TYR A 578 -2.33 -33.08 22.55
C TYR A 578 -2.76 -34.45 22.08
N LEU A 579 -2.47 -34.78 20.83
CA LEU A 579 -2.91 -36.04 20.22
C LEU A 579 -1.74 -36.75 19.56
N SER A 580 -1.59 -38.06 19.83
CA SER A 580 -0.51 -38.89 19.23
C SER A 580 0.89 -38.28 19.29
N GLY A 581 1.24 -37.57 20.37
CA GLY A 581 2.55 -36.94 20.52
C GLY A 581 2.66 -35.51 19.94
N HIS A 582 1.59 -34.98 19.32
CA HIS A 582 1.60 -33.66 18.68
C HIS A 582 0.81 -32.64 19.50
N ASN A 583 1.40 -31.49 19.73
CA ASN A 583 0.72 -30.31 20.31
C ASN A 583 -0.03 -29.58 19.20
N LEU A 584 -1.33 -29.46 19.32
CA LEU A 584 -2.20 -28.75 18.42
C LEU A 584 -2.78 -27.52 19.14
N SER A 585 -2.42 -26.35 18.67
CA SER A 585 -2.93 -25.09 19.23
C SER A 585 -4.42 -24.92 18.92
N ARG A 586 -5.16 -24.22 19.76
CA ARG A 586 -6.54 -23.85 19.41
C ARG A 586 -6.52 -23.09 18.07
N GLY A 587 -7.51 -23.35 17.21
CA GLY A 587 -7.51 -22.88 15.81
C GLY A 587 -6.90 -23.90 14.84
N SER A 588 -6.30 -24.99 15.34
CA SER A 588 -5.79 -26.05 14.46
C SER A 588 -6.90 -26.68 13.64
N VAL A 589 -6.61 -26.91 12.38
CA VAL A 589 -7.53 -27.47 11.40
C VAL A 589 -7.26 -28.95 11.27
N VAL A 590 -8.33 -29.75 11.37
CA VAL A 590 -8.25 -31.21 11.30
C VAL A 590 -9.20 -31.78 10.25
N VAL A 591 -8.76 -32.82 9.58
CA VAL A 591 -9.57 -33.63 8.67
C VAL A 591 -9.69 -35.02 9.25
N ILE A 592 -10.92 -35.45 9.57
CA ILE A 592 -11.19 -36.75 10.18
C ILE A 592 -11.61 -37.74 9.09
N ALA A 593 -10.99 -38.88 9.04
CA ALA A 593 -11.28 -39.89 8.03
C ALA A 593 -12.75 -40.35 8.08
N MET A 594 -13.32 -40.48 9.26
CA MET A 594 -14.70 -40.92 9.46
C MET A 594 -15.74 -39.88 9.00
N ASP A 595 -15.39 -38.57 8.96
CA ASP A 595 -16.26 -37.54 8.42
C ASP A 595 -16.30 -37.55 6.87
N ASN A 596 -15.35 -38.25 6.24
CA ASN A 596 -15.14 -38.27 4.79
C ASN A 596 -15.12 -39.72 4.21
N PRO A 597 -16.07 -40.57 4.53
CA PRO A 597 -15.99 -42.02 4.22
C PRO A 597 -16.12 -42.34 2.74
N LEU A 598 -16.55 -41.40 1.91
CA LEU A 598 -16.74 -41.57 0.48
C LEU A 598 -15.50 -41.14 -0.38
N ILE A 599 -14.46 -40.64 0.28
CA ILE A 599 -13.24 -40.16 -0.42
C ILE A 599 -12.12 -41.19 -0.26
N GLU A 600 -11.82 -41.94 -1.34
CA GLU A 600 -10.89 -43.09 -1.30
C GLU A 600 -9.44 -42.73 -0.95
N ASP A 601 -8.93 -41.62 -1.53
CA ASP A 601 -7.54 -41.18 -1.35
C ASP A 601 -7.46 -39.86 -0.55
N LEU A 602 -8.28 -39.70 0.49
CA LEU A 602 -8.35 -38.52 1.30
C LEU A 602 -6.99 -38.03 1.81
N HIS A 603 -6.10 -38.94 2.20
CA HIS A 603 -4.74 -38.61 2.66
C HIS A 603 -3.90 -37.91 1.58
N LEU A 604 -4.13 -38.20 0.28
CA LEU A 604 -3.44 -37.55 -0.85
C LEU A 604 -3.98 -36.15 -1.08
N ASP A 605 -5.29 -35.94 -1.00
CA ASP A 605 -5.89 -34.60 -1.11
C ASP A 605 -5.42 -33.70 0.02
N VAL A 606 -5.42 -34.20 1.25
CA VAL A 606 -4.96 -33.47 2.44
C VAL A 606 -3.48 -33.13 2.33
N SER A 607 -2.61 -34.09 1.99
CA SER A 607 -1.18 -33.88 1.87
C SER A 607 -0.81 -32.94 0.71
N SER A 608 -1.45 -33.11 -0.45
CA SER A 608 -1.20 -32.23 -1.61
C SER A 608 -1.63 -30.78 -1.33
N THR A 609 -2.72 -30.58 -0.59
CA THR A 609 -3.18 -29.24 -0.21
C THR A 609 -2.24 -28.61 0.83
N ALA A 610 -1.78 -29.34 1.84
CA ALA A 610 -0.80 -28.87 2.80
C ALA A 610 0.55 -28.54 2.12
N SER A 611 1.03 -29.41 1.24
CA SER A 611 2.27 -29.18 0.48
C SER A 611 2.18 -27.94 -0.42
N ALA A 612 1.06 -27.77 -1.13
CA ALA A 612 0.85 -26.58 -1.98
C ALA A 612 0.81 -25.24 -1.18
N LEU A 613 0.56 -25.32 0.12
CA LEU A 613 0.56 -24.19 1.04
C LEU A 613 1.86 -24.10 1.86
N ASN A 614 2.81 -24.99 1.67
CA ASN A 614 4.00 -25.14 2.50
C ASN A 614 3.66 -25.23 4.00
N LEU A 615 2.63 -25.97 4.37
CA LEU A 615 2.18 -26.22 5.74
C LEU A 615 2.66 -27.57 6.25
N SER A 616 3.18 -27.61 7.48
CA SER A 616 3.44 -28.88 8.15
C SER A 616 2.12 -29.59 8.44
N LEU A 617 2.06 -30.86 8.08
CA LEU A 617 0.93 -31.75 8.28
C LEU A 617 1.35 -32.91 9.17
N VAL A 618 0.56 -33.20 10.18
CA VAL A 618 0.79 -34.35 11.08
C VAL A 618 -0.34 -35.37 10.96
N SER A 619 0.04 -36.65 10.99
CA SER A 619 -0.90 -37.76 11.06
C SER A 619 -1.19 -38.15 12.50
N ILE A 620 -2.45 -38.30 12.85
CA ILE A 620 -2.90 -38.65 14.19
C ILE A 620 -3.50 -40.07 14.16
N GLU A 621 -2.89 -40.96 14.92
CA GLU A 621 -3.28 -42.37 14.99
C GLU A 621 -4.35 -42.65 16.05
N SER A 622 -4.44 -41.77 17.06
CA SER A 622 -5.41 -41.89 18.15
C SER A 622 -5.97 -40.52 18.50
N GLY A 623 -7.27 -40.45 18.59
CA GLY A 623 -8.00 -39.23 19.01
C GLY A 623 -8.15 -39.09 20.51
N PHE A 624 -7.44 -39.83 21.33
CA PHE A 624 -7.45 -39.76 22.78
C PHE A 624 -6.57 -38.61 23.28
N GLY A 625 -7.17 -37.67 23.97
CA GLY A 625 -6.50 -36.58 24.68
C GLY A 625 -6.15 -36.97 26.11
N PRO A 626 -4.89 -36.87 26.56
CA PRO A 626 -4.52 -37.17 27.92
C PRO A 626 -5.10 -36.15 28.91
N GLU A 627 -5.43 -36.64 30.12
CA GLU A 627 -5.90 -35.80 31.23
C GLU A 627 -7.19 -35.03 30.91
N GLU A 628 -7.16 -33.71 31.01
CA GLU A 628 -8.28 -32.81 30.73
C GLU A 628 -8.28 -32.23 29.30
N LEU A 629 -7.40 -32.72 28.45
CA LEU A 629 -7.34 -32.31 27.05
C LEU A 629 -8.44 -32.98 26.23
N PRO A 630 -8.96 -32.30 25.19
CA PRO A 630 -10.14 -32.80 24.49
C PRO A 630 -9.86 -34.00 23.61
N ASP A 631 -10.73 -35.01 23.67
CA ASP A 631 -10.82 -36.08 22.70
C ASP A 631 -11.49 -35.63 21.40
N TRP A 632 -11.13 -36.26 20.28
CA TRP A 632 -11.60 -35.87 18.93
C TRP A 632 -13.13 -35.98 18.73
N GLY A 633 -13.83 -36.81 19.44
CA GLY A 633 -15.28 -36.94 19.41
C GLY A 633 -16.01 -35.92 20.29
N GLY A 634 -15.28 -35.09 21.04
CA GLY A 634 -15.82 -34.09 21.96
C GLY A 634 -16.27 -32.80 21.28
N ARG A 635 -16.93 -31.95 22.05
CA ARG A 635 -17.51 -30.67 21.61
C ARG A 635 -16.47 -29.64 21.11
N HIS A 636 -15.20 -29.88 21.38
CA HIS A 636 -14.09 -28.98 21.01
C HIS A 636 -13.58 -29.18 19.57
N PHE A 637 -14.05 -30.23 18.87
CA PHE A 637 -13.76 -30.49 17.45
C PHE A 637 -14.99 -30.11 16.62
N ARG A 638 -15.06 -28.85 16.24
CA ARG A 638 -16.23 -28.25 15.58
C ARG A 638 -16.15 -28.40 14.08
N LEU A 639 -17.21 -28.96 13.48
CA LEU A 639 -17.35 -28.99 12.02
C LEU A 639 -17.46 -27.56 11.47
N LEU A 640 -16.71 -27.28 10.44
CA LEU A 640 -16.78 -26.01 9.70
C LEU A 640 -17.88 -26.09 8.64
N GLU A 641 -18.51 -24.96 8.38
CA GLU A 641 -19.45 -24.80 7.31
C GLU A 641 -18.74 -24.20 6.09
N LYS A 642 -18.98 -24.78 4.90
CA LYS A 642 -18.38 -24.28 3.66
C LYS A 642 -18.76 -22.82 3.44
N PRO A 643 -17.79 -21.91 3.27
CA PRO A 643 -18.06 -20.50 3.07
C PRO A 643 -18.71 -20.26 1.71
N GLN A 644 -19.80 -19.48 1.70
CA GLN A 644 -20.50 -18.96 0.53
C GLN A 644 -20.50 -17.44 0.62
N ILE A 645 -19.49 -16.81 0.03
CA ILE A 645 -19.15 -15.43 0.28
C ILE A 645 -19.60 -14.51 -0.86
N ALA A 646 -20.17 -13.36 -0.50
CA ALA A 646 -20.36 -12.23 -1.40
C ALA A 646 -19.58 -11.00 -0.89
N ILE A 647 -18.94 -10.26 -1.82
CA ILE A 647 -18.37 -8.95 -1.60
C ILE A 647 -19.28 -7.92 -2.27
N LEU A 648 -19.76 -6.94 -1.53
CA LEU A 648 -20.44 -5.80 -2.15
C LEU A 648 -19.42 -4.84 -2.77
N SER A 649 -19.74 -4.33 -3.95
CA SER A 649 -18.83 -3.52 -4.77
C SER A 649 -19.57 -2.44 -5.55
N HIS A 650 -18.86 -1.69 -6.39
CA HIS A 650 -19.31 -0.61 -7.24
C HIS A 650 -19.57 0.70 -6.50
N GLU A 651 -20.43 1.56 -7.04
CA GLU A 651 -20.68 2.90 -6.55
C GLU A 651 -20.88 2.99 -5.04
N GLY A 652 -20.15 3.91 -4.42
CA GLY A 652 -20.16 4.12 -2.99
C GLY A 652 -19.16 3.29 -2.20
N PHE A 653 -18.49 2.30 -2.79
CA PHE A 653 -17.41 1.56 -2.18
C PHE A 653 -16.04 2.05 -2.67
N ASN A 654 -15.07 2.07 -1.77
CA ASN A 654 -13.68 2.32 -2.12
C ASN A 654 -13.14 1.13 -2.93
N SER A 655 -12.63 1.37 -4.13
CA SER A 655 -12.14 0.30 -5.00
C SER A 655 -10.93 -0.43 -4.40
N TYR A 656 -10.03 0.25 -3.68
CA TYR A 656 -8.88 -0.39 -3.03
C TYR A 656 -9.33 -1.44 -2.01
N ASP A 657 -10.32 -1.10 -1.17
CA ASP A 657 -10.81 -2.02 -0.14
C ASP A 657 -11.62 -3.19 -0.72
N VAL A 658 -12.35 -2.94 -1.81
CA VAL A 658 -12.97 -4.03 -2.59
C VAL A 658 -11.89 -4.94 -3.15
N GLY A 659 -10.83 -4.36 -3.73
CA GLY A 659 -9.74 -5.09 -4.34
C GLY A 659 -8.97 -5.96 -3.36
N VAL A 660 -8.60 -5.41 -2.20
CA VAL A 660 -7.89 -6.17 -1.16
C VAL A 660 -8.77 -7.30 -0.60
N SER A 661 -10.07 -7.06 -0.40
CA SER A 661 -11.01 -8.10 0.02
C SER A 661 -11.11 -9.21 -1.05
N TRP A 662 -11.20 -8.83 -2.31
CA TRP A 662 -11.22 -9.74 -3.44
C TRP A 662 -9.93 -10.57 -3.53
N TRP A 663 -8.77 -9.91 -3.53
CA TRP A 663 -7.47 -10.55 -3.59
C TRP A 663 -7.25 -11.54 -2.43
N SER A 664 -7.69 -11.18 -1.22
CA SER A 664 -7.58 -12.06 -0.04
C SER A 664 -8.35 -13.36 -0.22
N LEU A 665 -9.57 -13.30 -0.77
CA LEU A 665 -10.40 -14.50 -0.98
C LEU A 665 -9.91 -15.33 -2.18
N ASP A 666 -9.61 -14.67 -3.27
CA ASP A 666 -9.28 -15.34 -4.54
C ASP A 666 -7.83 -15.82 -4.56
N HIS A 667 -6.88 -14.93 -4.32
CA HIS A 667 -5.46 -15.23 -4.46
C HIS A 667 -4.88 -15.88 -3.19
N HIS A 668 -5.19 -15.32 -2.01
CA HIS A 668 -4.59 -15.77 -0.77
C HIS A 668 -5.26 -17.05 -0.23
N LEU A 669 -6.58 -17.08 -0.11
CA LEU A 669 -7.32 -18.26 0.33
C LEU A 669 -7.55 -19.26 -0.80
N GLY A 670 -7.79 -18.80 -2.02
CA GLY A 670 -8.08 -19.63 -3.18
C GLY A 670 -9.49 -20.22 -3.15
N ILE A 671 -10.49 -19.43 -2.79
CA ILE A 671 -11.89 -19.84 -2.67
C ILE A 671 -12.81 -19.00 -3.56
N ARG A 672 -13.92 -19.63 -3.94
CA ARG A 672 -14.96 -18.97 -4.74
C ARG A 672 -15.69 -17.93 -3.93
N HIS A 673 -16.01 -16.84 -4.57
CA HIS A 673 -16.84 -15.76 -4.04
C HIS A 673 -17.59 -15.08 -5.16
N SER A 674 -18.55 -14.24 -4.82
CA SER A 674 -19.30 -13.40 -5.76
C SER A 674 -19.04 -11.93 -5.45
N GLN A 675 -18.70 -11.14 -6.47
CA GLN A 675 -18.78 -9.69 -6.35
C GLN A 675 -20.18 -9.25 -6.76
N LEU A 676 -20.86 -8.53 -5.89
CA LEU A 676 -22.23 -8.06 -6.14
C LEU A 676 -22.25 -6.54 -6.21
N ASN A 677 -22.89 -6.00 -7.22
CA ASN A 677 -23.23 -4.58 -7.23
C ASN A 677 -24.16 -4.28 -6.04
N SER A 678 -23.88 -3.22 -5.30
CA SER A 678 -24.63 -2.81 -4.10
C SER A 678 -26.14 -2.69 -4.36
N SER A 679 -26.56 -2.32 -5.57
CA SER A 679 -27.95 -2.27 -5.97
C SER A 679 -28.68 -3.64 -5.89
N LEU A 680 -27.93 -4.75 -6.06
CA LEU A 680 -28.50 -6.10 -6.01
C LEU A 680 -28.91 -6.52 -4.59
N THR A 681 -28.46 -5.84 -3.55
CA THR A 681 -28.91 -6.11 -2.16
C THR A 681 -30.42 -5.96 -2.00
N ALA A 682 -31.06 -5.16 -2.82
CA ALA A 682 -32.50 -4.95 -2.82
C ALA A 682 -33.29 -5.99 -3.67
N TYR A 683 -32.66 -6.65 -4.63
CA TYR A 683 -33.32 -7.50 -5.62
C TYR A 683 -32.76 -8.92 -5.70
N GLY A 684 -31.55 -9.14 -5.20
CA GLY A 684 -30.86 -10.42 -5.24
C GLY A 684 -31.37 -11.41 -4.19
N ASP A 685 -31.18 -12.70 -4.43
CA ASP A 685 -31.42 -13.75 -3.45
C ASP A 685 -30.22 -13.94 -2.54
N LEU A 686 -30.18 -13.20 -1.40
CA LEU A 686 -29.09 -13.24 -0.43
C LEU A 686 -28.94 -14.59 0.29
N ARG A 687 -29.95 -15.47 0.23
CA ARG A 687 -29.92 -16.82 0.86
C ARG A 687 -28.87 -17.74 0.23
N ARG A 688 -28.33 -17.37 -0.93
CA ARG A 688 -27.22 -18.08 -1.56
C ARG A 688 -25.88 -17.92 -0.81
N TYR A 689 -25.80 -16.94 0.07
CA TYR A 689 -24.60 -16.60 0.80
C TYR A 689 -24.79 -16.79 2.29
N ASN A 690 -23.78 -17.33 2.96
CA ASN A 690 -23.72 -17.35 4.41
C ASN A 690 -22.88 -16.22 5.00
N THR A 691 -22.07 -15.56 4.13
CA THR A 691 -21.23 -14.43 4.53
C THR A 691 -21.30 -13.32 3.48
N ILE A 692 -21.56 -12.08 3.92
CA ILE A 692 -21.51 -10.87 3.06
C ILE A 692 -20.51 -9.90 3.66
N ILE A 693 -19.57 -9.44 2.83
CA ILE A 693 -18.53 -8.47 3.18
C ILE A 693 -18.89 -7.12 2.57
N LEU A 694 -18.91 -6.09 3.38
CA LEU A 694 -18.99 -4.67 3.01
C LEU A 694 -17.61 -4.05 3.20
N PRO A 695 -16.78 -3.96 2.15
CA PRO A 695 -15.54 -3.19 2.19
C PRO A 695 -15.80 -1.74 2.57
N SER A 696 -14.77 -0.97 2.89
CA SER A 696 -14.92 0.44 3.23
C SER A 696 -15.66 1.21 2.13
N GLY A 697 -16.60 2.05 2.53
CA GLY A 697 -17.39 2.85 1.61
C GLY A 697 -18.59 3.50 2.27
N ASN A 698 -19.29 4.30 1.50
CA ASN A 698 -20.55 4.91 1.89
C ASN A 698 -21.63 4.58 0.85
N PRO A 699 -21.98 3.30 0.70
CA PRO A 699 -22.97 2.89 -0.28
C PRO A 699 -24.34 3.47 0.07
N ASN A 700 -25.01 4.03 -0.91
CA ASN A 700 -26.38 4.54 -0.75
C ASN A 700 -27.37 3.38 -0.73
N LEU A 701 -27.36 2.62 0.36
CA LEU A 701 -28.33 1.53 0.57
C LEU A 701 -29.70 2.10 0.91
N SER A 702 -30.71 1.74 0.09
CA SER A 702 -32.09 2.08 0.40
C SER A 702 -32.53 1.41 1.71
N ASP A 703 -33.56 1.95 2.38
CA ASP A 703 -34.10 1.35 3.59
C ASP A 703 -34.62 -0.07 3.34
N TYR A 704 -35.10 -0.35 2.15
CA TYR A 704 -35.45 -1.71 1.74
C TYR A 704 -34.25 -2.65 1.71
N ALA A 705 -33.12 -2.24 1.10
CA ALA A 705 -31.87 -3.01 1.07
C ALA A 705 -31.31 -3.25 2.49
N LYS A 706 -31.36 -2.24 3.36
CA LYS A 706 -30.96 -2.37 4.78
C LYS A 706 -31.81 -3.40 5.49
N ASN A 707 -33.13 -3.35 5.32
CA ASN A 707 -34.06 -4.31 5.91
C ASN A 707 -33.84 -5.74 5.37
N MET A 708 -33.53 -5.89 4.08
CA MET A 708 -33.21 -7.19 3.50
C MET A 708 -31.93 -7.77 4.12
N LEU A 709 -30.87 -6.99 4.24
CA LEU A 709 -29.64 -7.41 4.91
C LEU A 709 -29.87 -7.79 6.38
N MET A 710 -30.62 -6.97 7.13
CA MET A 710 -30.95 -7.25 8.53
C MET A 710 -31.75 -8.55 8.68
N ASN A 711 -32.73 -8.79 7.79
CA ASN A 711 -33.52 -10.02 7.82
C ASN A 711 -32.67 -11.24 7.47
N TRP A 712 -31.78 -11.10 6.50
CA TRP A 712 -30.84 -12.15 6.12
C TRP A 712 -29.90 -12.49 7.29
N VAL A 713 -29.34 -11.51 8.01
CA VAL A 713 -28.55 -11.75 9.22
C VAL A 713 -29.37 -12.49 10.26
N LYS A 714 -30.60 -12.02 10.56
CA LYS A 714 -31.49 -12.70 11.56
C LYS A 714 -31.77 -14.16 11.24
N GLN A 715 -31.71 -14.54 9.95
CA GLN A 715 -31.95 -15.92 9.49
C GLN A 715 -30.69 -16.80 9.56
N GLY A 716 -29.51 -16.25 9.83
CA GLY A 716 -28.27 -17.01 9.98
C GLY A 716 -27.05 -16.44 9.25
N GLY A 717 -27.20 -15.35 8.49
CA GLY A 717 -26.10 -14.74 7.75
C GLY A 717 -25.06 -14.06 8.66
N THR A 718 -23.82 -14.07 8.20
CA THR A 718 -22.70 -13.32 8.80
C THR A 718 -22.42 -12.07 7.97
N LEU A 719 -22.65 -10.89 8.54
CA LEU A 719 -22.35 -9.59 7.94
C LEU A 719 -21.01 -9.07 8.48
N ILE A 720 -20.08 -8.78 7.59
CA ILE A 720 -18.79 -8.19 7.94
C ILE A 720 -18.73 -6.79 7.30
N ALA A 721 -18.38 -5.76 8.07
CA ALA A 721 -18.23 -4.42 7.55
C ALA A 721 -16.94 -3.76 8.08
N ASN A 722 -16.28 -3.00 7.21
CA ASN A 722 -15.01 -2.34 7.48
C ASN A 722 -15.17 -0.82 7.43
N ASN A 723 -14.46 -0.10 8.31
CA ASN A 723 -14.26 1.34 8.31
C ASN A 723 -15.56 2.14 8.00
N ALA A 724 -15.63 2.85 6.88
CA ALA A 724 -16.76 3.70 6.52
C ALA A 724 -18.08 2.92 6.40
N SER A 725 -18.07 1.70 5.90
CA SER A 725 -19.25 0.83 5.84
C SER A 725 -19.77 0.46 7.24
N THR A 726 -18.90 0.35 8.23
CA THR A 726 -19.27 0.20 9.64
C THR A 726 -20.12 1.38 10.12
N ARG A 727 -19.75 2.64 9.74
CA ARG A 727 -20.59 3.81 10.05
C ARG A 727 -21.98 3.69 9.44
N SER A 728 -22.09 3.19 8.20
CA SER A 728 -23.38 3.00 7.53
C SER A 728 -24.27 1.97 8.25
N ILE A 729 -23.69 0.87 8.74
CA ILE A 729 -24.41 -0.13 9.52
C ILE A 729 -24.90 0.46 10.85
N ILE A 730 -24.04 1.13 11.60
CA ILE A 730 -24.38 1.77 12.88
C ILE A 730 -25.45 2.85 12.69
N SER A 731 -25.31 3.71 11.68
CA SER A 731 -26.28 4.79 11.40
C SER A 731 -27.66 4.26 11.02
N SER A 732 -27.74 3.03 10.54
CA SER A 732 -28.98 2.34 10.22
C SER A 732 -29.63 1.66 11.45
N ASN A 733 -29.10 1.84 12.65
CA ASN A 733 -29.51 1.21 13.90
C ASN A 733 -29.56 -0.34 13.82
N ILE A 734 -28.62 -0.92 13.09
CA ILE A 734 -28.46 -2.35 12.98
C ILE A 734 -27.49 -2.78 14.09
N GLY A 735 -27.99 -3.43 15.12
CA GLY A 735 -27.20 -3.86 16.28
C GLY A 735 -27.11 -2.83 17.40
N ASN A 736 -26.24 -3.10 18.39
CA ASN A 736 -26.05 -2.30 19.61
C ASN A 736 -24.65 -1.67 19.70
N VAL A 737 -23.86 -1.74 18.63
CA VAL A 737 -22.59 -1.02 18.55
C VAL A 737 -22.87 0.43 18.21
N GLU A 738 -22.25 1.34 18.95
CA GLU A 738 -22.35 2.78 18.71
C GLU A 738 -21.02 3.35 18.21
N ASN A 739 -21.10 4.42 17.44
CA ASN A 739 -19.93 5.23 17.08
C ASN A 739 -19.91 6.46 18.01
N LEU A 740 -18.77 6.68 18.64
CA LEU A 740 -18.57 7.80 19.54
C LEU A 740 -18.99 9.14 18.95
N ASN A 741 -18.62 9.42 17.70
CA ASN A 741 -18.96 10.66 17.03
C ASN A 741 -20.46 10.95 17.00
N ARG A 742 -21.31 9.91 16.88
CA ARG A 742 -22.75 10.05 16.84
C ARG A 742 -23.36 10.45 18.18
N THR A 743 -22.75 10.04 19.27
CA THR A 743 -23.20 10.38 20.61
C THR A 743 -23.13 11.88 20.88
N PHE A 744 -22.27 12.60 20.16
CA PHE A 744 -21.98 14.01 20.34
C PHE A 744 -22.31 14.90 19.11
N GLU A 745 -23.17 14.46 18.22
CA GLU A 745 -23.35 15.06 16.88
C GLU A 745 -23.96 16.47 16.85
N ASN A 746 -24.51 17.04 17.92
CA ASN A 746 -25.39 18.21 17.78
C ASN A 746 -24.96 19.49 18.49
N SER A 747 -23.72 19.68 18.91
CA SER A 747 -23.42 20.84 19.71
C SER A 747 -22.18 21.63 19.31
N LYS A 748 -22.36 22.91 19.30
CA LYS A 748 -21.36 23.95 19.50
C LYS A 748 -20.15 23.93 18.55
N THR A 749 -20.35 23.52 17.27
CA THR A 749 -19.33 23.60 16.21
C THR A 749 -18.70 24.98 16.14
N PHE A 750 -19.50 26.05 16.29
CA PHE A 750 -18.99 27.42 16.25
C PHE A 750 -18.00 27.74 17.39
N ASN A 751 -18.24 27.24 18.61
CA ASN A 751 -17.31 27.47 19.73
C ASN A 751 -15.97 26.74 19.50
N ILE A 752 -16.02 25.54 18.90
CA ILE A 752 -14.81 24.79 18.51
C ILE A 752 -14.05 25.56 17.44
N ASP A 753 -14.71 26.05 16.41
CA ASP A 753 -14.05 26.76 15.30
C ASP A 753 -13.38 28.06 15.78
N LEU A 754 -14.07 28.83 16.66
CA LEU A 754 -13.49 30.02 17.27
C LEU A 754 -12.25 29.67 18.11
N MET A 755 -12.32 28.61 18.91
CA MET A 755 -11.19 28.19 19.75
C MET A 755 -10.02 27.66 18.93
N ARG A 756 -10.28 26.98 17.81
CA ARG A 756 -9.22 26.55 16.86
C ARG A 756 -8.44 27.75 16.33
N GLU A 757 -9.16 28.80 15.90
CA GLU A 757 -8.55 30.01 15.39
C GLU A 757 -7.70 30.69 16.47
N ILE A 758 -8.26 30.93 17.65
CA ILE A 758 -7.56 31.56 18.78
C ILE A 758 -6.34 30.73 19.18
N TYR A 759 -6.52 29.44 19.40
CA TYR A 759 -5.43 28.54 19.82
C TYR A 759 -4.29 28.49 18.80
N SER A 760 -4.60 28.44 17.51
CA SER A 760 -3.58 28.41 16.45
C SER A 760 -2.78 29.69 16.33
N LEU A 761 -3.34 30.84 16.77
CA LEU A 761 -2.70 32.17 16.70
C LEU A 761 -1.92 32.51 17.97
N GLU A 762 -2.41 32.09 19.15
CA GLU A 762 -1.93 32.58 20.43
C GLU A 762 -1.03 31.61 21.19
N ASN A 763 -1.13 30.32 20.89
CA ASN A 763 -0.39 29.29 21.63
C ASN A 763 0.81 28.77 20.84
N GLN A 764 1.89 28.54 21.56
CA GLN A 764 3.01 27.77 21.06
C GLN A 764 2.58 26.31 20.88
N ILE A 765 2.83 25.76 19.70
CA ILE A 765 2.50 24.36 19.41
C ILE A 765 3.37 23.44 20.24
N ASP A 766 2.73 22.54 20.99
CA ASP A 766 3.42 21.54 21.82
C ASP A 766 3.42 20.19 21.11
N ILE A 767 4.60 19.75 20.76
CA ILE A 767 4.85 18.43 20.14
C ILE A 767 5.33 17.40 21.17
N THR A 768 5.45 17.79 22.43
CA THR A 768 5.93 16.90 23.49
C THR A 768 5.03 15.67 23.61
N GLY A 769 5.64 14.52 23.73
CA GLY A 769 4.93 13.27 23.93
C GLY A 769 4.41 12.61 22.65
N VAL A 770 4.67 13.16 21.46
CA VAL A 770 4.28 12.52 20.18
C VAL A 770 4.92 11.13 20.02
N ASN A 771 6.16 10.98 20.51
CA ASN A 771 6.87 9.71 20.46
C ASN A 771 6.72 8.87 21.75
N ASP A 772 6.48 9.50 22.88
CA ASP A 772 6.48 8.86 24.20
C ASP A 772 5.10 8.52 24.75
N ASN A 773 4.02 8.81 24.03
CA ASN A 773 2.63 8.75 24.48
C ASN A 773 2.34 9.57 25.77
N LYS A 774 3.18 10.53 26.11
CA LYS A 774 3.00 11.40 27.27
C LYS A 774 2.19 12.61 26.88
N VAL A 775 1.06 12.79 27.53
CA VAL A 775 0.21 13.97 27.33
C VAL A 775 0.65 15.08 28.27
N ASN A 776 0.93 16.28 27.70
CA ASN A 776 1.00 17.45 28.53
C ASN A 776 -0.44 17.90 28.89
N PRO A 777 -0.87 17.82 30.16
CA PRO A 777 -2.25 18.13 30.52
C PRO A 777 -2.69 19.55 30.12
N LYS A 778 -1.75 20.50 30.09
CA LYS A 778 -2.05 21.91 29.77
C LYS A 778 -2.43 22.12 28.31
N ASN A 779 -1.92 21.28 27.40
CA ASN A 779 -2.11 21.44 25.95
C ASN A 779 -3.09 20.43 25.36
N SER A 780 -3.46 19.39 26.12
CA SER A 780 -4.31 18.31 25.61
C SER A 780 -5.77 18.69 25.43
N TYR A 781 -6.23 19.67 26.17
CA TYR A 781 -7.63 20.12 26.14
C TYR A 781 -7.79 21.55 26.69
N PRO A 782 -8.07 22.55 25.85
CA PRO A 782 -8.08 23.95 26.25
C PRO A 782 -9.15 24.35 27.32
N TRP A 783 -10.14 23.48 27.50
CA TRP A 783 -11.24 23.70 28.45
C TRP A 783 -11.09 22.89 29.75
N GLU A 784 -9.92 22.32 30.00
CA GLU A 784 -9.72 21.53 31.21
C GLU A 784 -9.83 22.42 32.46
N SER A 785 -10.80 22.09 33.33
CA SER A 785 -10.96 22.73 34.63
C SER A 785 -10.43 21.78 35.74
N SER A 786 -10.05 22.37 36.87
CA SER A 786 -9.62 21.61 38.04
C SER A 786 -10.70 20.70 38.66
N ASP A 787 -11.95 20.88 38.26
CA ASP A 787 -13.10 20.10 38.72
C ASP A 787 -13.25 18.81 37.88
N LYS A 788 -13.24 17.65 38.54
CA LYS A 788 -13.21 16.33 37.93
C LYS A 788 -14.53 15.84 37.29
N THR A 789 -15.58 16.60 37.29
CA THR A 789 -16.88 16.24 36.72
C THR A 789 -17.18 17.11 35.50
N TYR A 790 -17.22 16.48 34.34
CA TYR A 790 -17.54 17.17 33.09
C TYR A 790 -19.03 17.16 32.82
N SER A 791 -19.60 18.26 32.38
CA SER A 791 -20.92 18.28 31.76
C SER A 791 -20.91 17.58 30.41
N LYS A 792 -22.07 17.20 29.88
CA LYS A 792 -22.21 16.64 28.54
C LYS A 792 -21.57 17.56 27.50
N ASP A 793 -21.84 18.85 27.59
CA ASP A 793 -21.31 19.88 26.69
C ASP A 793 -19.77 19.92 26.69
N GLN A 794 -19.15 19.78 27.86
CA GLN A 794 -17.69 19.77 28.00
C GLN A 794 -17.09 18.48 27.37
N LEU A 795 -17.74 17.33 27.57
CA LEU A 795 -17.30 16.11 26.93
C LEU A 795 -17.40 16.17 25.39
N GLU A 796 -18.47 16.79 24.88
CA GLU A 796 -18.64 17.02 23.44
C GLU A 796 -17.57 17.95 22.85
N MET A 797 -17.27 19.05 23.54
CA MET A 797 -16.21 19.96 23.12
C MET A 797 -14.84 19.28 23.13
N ARG A 798 -14.58 18.48 24.17
CA ARG A 798 -13.36 17.70 24.28
C ARG A 798 -13.22 16.68 23.13
N ASP A 799 -14.26 15.94 22.83
CA ASP A 799 -14.26 14.98 21.72
C ASP A 799 -14.02 15.67 20.36
N LYS A 800 -14.71 16.80 20.12
CA LYS A 800 -14.51 17.60 18.90
C LYS A 800 -13.09 18.11 18.77
N TRP A 801 -12.50 18.60 19.85
CA TRP A 801 -11.11 19.04 19.86
C TRP A 801 -10.14 17.90 19.54
N GLN A 802 -10.23 16.80 20.26
CA GLN A 802 -9.37 15.65 20.06
C GLN A 802 -9.52 15.03 18.65
N SER A 803 -10.71 15.13 18.06
CA SER A 803 -10.97 14.62 16.72
C SER A 803 -10.20 15.35 15.60
N LEU A 804 -9.67 16.55 15.87
CA LEU A 804 -8.83 17.30 14.91
C LEU A 804 -7.46 16.68 14.73
N LEU A 805 -7.00 15.91 15.71
CA LEU A 805 -5.64 15.39 15.81
C LEU A 805 -5.57 13.87 15.57
N MET A 806 -6.59 13.33 14.90
CA MET A 806 -6.60 11.90 14.55
C MET A 806 -5.49 11.55 13.54
N PRO A 807 -4.88 10.37 13.64
CA PRO A 807 -3.77 9.97 12.77
C PRO A 807 -4.20 9.82 11.31
N SER A 808 -3.26 10.04 10.39
CA SER A 808 -3.39 9.80 8.95
C SER A 808 -2.76 8.48 8.53
N GLY A 809 -2.81 7.43 9.35
CA GLY A 809 -2.17 6.15 9.12
C GLY A 809 -1.00 5.93 10.07
N ALA A 810 -1.31 5.38 11.23
CA ALA A 810 -0.35 4.97 12.25
C ALA A 810 -0.65 3.54 12.67
N ILE A 811 0.31 2.86 13.25
CA ILE A 811 0.11 1.54 13.85
C ILE A 811 -0.12 1.73 15.35
N VAL A 812 -1.23 1.18 15.84
CA VAL A 812 -1.59 1.20 17.25
C VAL A 812 -1.71 -0.22 17.79
N ALA A 813 -1.50 -0.37 19.10
CA ALA A 813 -1.69 -1.65 19.78
C ALA A 813 -3.17 -1.97 19.89
N ALA A 814 -3.53 -3.22 19.60
CA ALA A 814 -4.87 -3.76 19.86
C ALA A 814 -4.74 -5.08 20.63
N ARG A 815 -5.18 -5.07 21.89
CA ARG A 815 -5.19 -6.31 22.69
C ARG A 815 -6.38 -7.18 22.33
N THR A 816 -6.16 -8.48 22.29
CA THR A 816 -7.13 -9.50 21.88
C THR A 816 -7.90 -10.06 23.08
N ASP A 817 -9.16 -10.46 22.85
CA ASP A 817 -9.84 -11.41 23.74
C ASP A 817 -9.35 -12.82 23.39
N ASP A 818 -8.41 -13.33 24.18
CA ASP A 818 -7.75 -14.61 23.94
C ASP A 818 -8.68 -15.84 24.02
N LYS A 819 -9.90 -15.67 24.50
CA LYS A 819 -10.92 -16.74 24.61
C LYS A 819 -11.89 -16.77 23.43
N HIS A 820 -11.93 -15.73 22.65
CA HIS A 820 -12.88 -15.62 21.53
C HIS A 820 -12.37 -16.37 20.29
N TRP A 821 -13.27 -17.00 19.54
CA TRP A 821 -12.91 -17.79 18.36
C TRP A 821 -12.32 -16.95 17.20
N LEU A 822 -12.68 -15.66 17.08
CA LEU A 822 -12.11 -14.74 16.10
C LEU A 822 -10.62 -14.40 16.34
N THR A 823 -10.08 -14.80 17.49
CA THR A 823 -8.66 -14.59 17.84
C THR A 823 -7.84 -15.88 17.80
N PHE A 824 -8.38 -16.96 17.21
CA PHE A 824 -7.62 -18.19 17.03
C PHE A 824 -6.37 -17.92 16.19
N GLY A 825 -5.22 -18.41 16.64
CA GLY A 825 -3.94 -18.24 15.99
C GLY A 825 -3.26 -16.88 16.20
N THR A 826 -3.94 -15.88 16.75
CA THR A 826 -3.37 -14.55 17.00
C THR A 826 -2.54 -14.48 18.28
N ASP A 827 -1.71 -13.45 18.40
CA ASP A 827 -1.03 -13.06 19.63
C ASP A 827 -1.94 -12.20 20.52
N ASP A 828 -1.50 -11.97 21.79
CA ASP A 828 -2.28 -11.24 22.79
C ASP A 828 -2.45 -9.75 22.45
N VAL A 829 -1.50 -9.19 21.73
CA VAL A 829 -1.51 -7.80 21.21
C VAL A 829 -1.17 -7.84 19.74
N LEU A 830 -2.01 -7.21 18.93
CA LEU A 830 -1.81 -7.06 17.49
C LEU A 830 -1.49 -5.61 17.15
N PRO A 831 -0.48 -5.34 16.33
CA PRO A 831 -0.34 -4.06 15.66
C PRO A 831 -1.43 -3.92 14.61
N VAL A 832 -2.22 -2.84 14.68
CA VAL A 832 -3.28 -2.57 13.71
C VAL A 832 -3.13 -1.17 13.13
N LEU A 833 -3.35 -1.04 11.83
CA LEU A 833 -3.37 0.27 11.19
C LEU A 833 -4.59 1.06 11.69
N TYR A 834 -4.38 2.32 12.00
CA TYR A 834 -5.41 3.24 12.46
C TYR A 834 -5.27 4.60 11.78
N SER A 835 -6.39 5.12 11.33
CA SER A 835 -6.53 6.47 10.78
C SER A 835 -7.72 7.18 11.45
N ASN A 836 -8.34 8.14 10.80
CA ASN A 836 -9.57 8.76 11.28
C ASN A 836 -10.78 7.80 11.10
N TYR A 837 -10.68 6.64 11.73
CA TYR A 837 -11.68 5.58 11.68
C TYR A 837 -12.83 5.76 12.68
N PRO A 838 -13.95 5.04 12.52
CA PRO A 838 -15.02 5.01 13.50
C PRO A 838 -14.50 4.54 14.86
N ILE A 839 -14.88 5.21 15.93
CA ILE A 839 -14.54 4.78 17.30
C ILE A 839 -15.70 3.94 17.82
N LEU A 840 -15.52 2.61 17.87
CA LEU A 840 -16.58 1.68 18.19
C LEU A 840 -16.72 1.50 19.70
N MET A 841 -17.96 1.66 20.17
CA MET A 841 -18.37 1.45 21.56
C MET A 841 -19.34 0.28 21.61
N THR A 842 -19.06 -0.71 22.43
CA THR A 842 -19.93 -1.89 22.60
C THR A 842 -20.94 -1.69 23.72
N GLY A 843 -22.17 -2.17 23.49
CA GLY A 843 -23.25 -2.15 24.47
C GLY A 843 -24.19 -3.33 24.24
N GLY A 844 -25.09 -3.60 25.18
CA GLY A 844 -26.08 -4.68 25.04
C GLY A 844 -25.44 -6.06 24.87
N ASN A 845 -25.70 -6.71 23.72
CA ASN A 845 -25.18 -8.03 23.35
C ASN A 845 -23.96 -7.99 22.42
N SER A 846 -23.38 -6.83 22.23
CA SER A 846 -22.16 -6.70 21.41
C SER A 846 -20.91 -6.96 22.24
N GLU A 847 -19.95 -7.64 21.64
CA GLU A 847 -18.68 -8.04 22.25
C GLU A 847 -17.54 -7.26 21.56
N ALA A 848 -16.59 -6.72 22.34
CA ALA A 848 -15.36 -6.18 21.81
C ALA A 848 -14.30 -7.29 21.78
N ILE A 849 -13.89 -7.68 20.60
CA ILE A 849 -12.94 -8.78 20.39
C ILE A 849 -11.50 -8.27 20.41
N LEU A 850 -11.28 -7.09 19.79
CA LEU A 850 -10.04 -6.35 19.89
C LEU A 850 -10.31 -4.97 20.47
N ARG A 851 -9.49 -4.56 21.43
CA ARG A 851 -9.55 -3.21 22.03
C ARG A 851 -8.25 -2.47 21.82
N ILE A 852 -8.36 -1.22 21.43
CA ILE A 852 -7.19 -0.34 21.24
C ILE A 852 -6.45 -0.11 22.57
N GLY A 853 -5.16 -0.28 22.54
CA GLY A 853 -4.21 -0.08 23.62
C GLY A 853 -3.77 -1.39 24.30
N GLU A 854 -2.51 -1.44 24.63
CA GLU A 854 -1.84 -2.46 25.44
C GLU A 854 -1.78 -2.00 26.89
N LEU A 855 -2.04 -2.89 27.85
CA LEU A 855 -1.84 -2.63 29.27
C LEU A 855 -0.41 -3.04 29.66
N ILE A 856 0.41 -2.04 30.00
CA ILE A 856 1.79 -2.24 30.42
C ILE A 856 1.85 -2.21 31.95
N PRO A 857 2.40 -3.23 32.63
CA PRO A 857 2.57 -3.20 34.06
C PRO A 857 3.37 -2.01 34.53
N ASN A 858 2.82 -1.24 35.48
CA ASN A 858 3.51 -0.10 36.13
C ASN A 858 3.19 -0.08 37.64
N SER A 859 4.17 -0.49 38.45
CA SER A 859 4.03 -0.56 39.91
C SER A 859 3.89 0.80 40.59
N GLU A 860 4.20 1.90 39.92
CA GLU A 860 4.02 3.26 40.46
C GLU A 860 2.55 3.72 40.42
N VAL A 861 1.72 3.08 39.61
CA VAL A 861 0.29 3.40 39.47
C VAL A 861 -0.50 2.66 40.54
N SER A 862 -0.63 3.27 41.69
CA SER A 862 -1.30 2.66 42.85
C SER A 862 -2.84 2.67 42.80
N GLN A 863 -3.46 3.46 41.94
CA GLN A 863 -4.92 3.60 41.80
C GLN A 863 -5.37 3.52 40.35
N SER A 864 -6.61 3.02 40.15
CA SER A 864 -7.22 3.09 38.83
C SER A 864 -7.45 4.56 38.41
N ARG A 865 -7.27 4.84 37.14
CA ARG A 865 -7.44 6.19 36.58
C ARG A 865 -8.35 6.17 35.38
N THR A 866 -9.01 7.26 35.12
CA THR A 866 -9.85 7.44 33.94
C THR A 866 -9.10 8.20 32.86
N ILE A 867 -9.09 7.65 31.66
CA ILE A 867 -8.66 8.36 30.43
C ILE A 867 -9.90 8.51 29.56
N ASN A 868 -10.36 9.73 29.37
CA ASN A 868 -11.65 10.03 28.75
C ASN A 868 -12.79 9.24 29.43
N TRP A 869 -13.39 8.33 28.67
CA TRP A 869 -14.44 7.38 29.13
C TRP A 869 -13.92 6.01 29.53
N SER A 870 -12.64 5.75 29.40
CA SER A 870 -12.05 4.46 29.72
C SER A 870 -11.36 4.47 31.07
N GLN A 871 -11.37 3.33 31.74
CA GLN A 871 -10.63 3.15 32.98
C GLN A 871 -9.41 2.26 32.72
N ILE A 872 -8.28 2.69 33.29
CA ILE A 872 -7.08 1.88 33.38
C ILE A 872 -6.99 1.34 34.81
N PRO A 873 -6.83 0.03 35.00
CA PRO A 873 -6.73 -0.55 36.33
C PRO A 873 -5.47 -0.10 37.08
N ALA A 874 -5.48 -0.16 38.40
CA ALA A 874 -4.29 0.04 39.21
C ALA A 874 -3.20 -0.96 38.80
N GLY A 875 -1.95 -0.55 38.86
CA GLY A 875 -0.80 -1.38 38.46
C GLY A 875 -0.49 -1.39 36.98
N TYR A 876 -1.21 -0.59 36.16
CA TYR A 876 -0.98 -0.55 34.70
C TYR A 876 -0.96 0.85 34.13
N ASP A 877 -0.20 1.00 33.07
CA ASP A 877 -0.30 2.08 32.09
C ASP A 877 -0.94 1.58 30.79
N MET A 878 -1.41 2.51 29.97
CA MET A 878 -1.96 2.20 28.65
C MET A 878 -1.02 2.75 27.57
N ASN A 879 -0.47 1.84 26.75
CA ASN A 879 0.24 2.19 25.54
C ASN A 879 -0.68 2.00 24.32
N VAL A 880 -0.95 3.06 23.58
CA VAL A 880 -1.79 3.01 22.38
C VAL A 880 -0.91 3.00 21.12
N ARG A 881 0.08 3.89 21.06
CA ARG A 881 0.93 4.06 19.89
C ARG A 881 2.00 2.97 19.80
N MET A 882 2.21 2.42 18.61
CA MET A 882 3.33 1.52 18.30
C MET A 882 4.28 2.13 17.27
N SER A 883 3.72 2.74 16.19
CA SER A 883 4.51 3.34 15.12
C SER A 883 3.75 4.45 14.41
N GLY A 884 4.48 5.43 13.91
CA GLY A 884 3.93 6.55 13.16
C GLY A 884 3.39 7.68 14.03
N LEU A 885 2.82 8.70 13.39
CA LEU A 885 2.36 9.91 14.07
C LEU A 885 0.98 9.70 14.71
N VAL A 886 0.96 9.58 16.02
CA VAL A 886 -0.25 9.56 16.84
C VAL A 886 -0.12 10.62 17.93
N TRP A 887 -0.90 11.68 17.82
CA TRP A 887 -0.92 12.72 18.84
C TRP A 887 -1.46 12.18 20.17
N PRO A 888 -0.94 12.63 21.31
CA PRO A 888 -1.43 12.19 22.63
C PRO A 888 -2.94 12.37 22.81
N GLU A 889 -3.50 13.42 22.23
CA GLU A 889 -4.94 13.69 22.26
C GLU A 889 -5.74 12.60 21.51
N ALA A 890 -5.23 12.14 20.37
CA ALA A 890 -5.83 11.03 19.63
C ALA A 890 -5.70 9.70 20.38
N SER A 891 -4.52 9.43 20.97
CA SER A 891 -4.32 8.25 21.82
C SER A 891 -5.34 8.18 22.95
N GLN A 892 -5.61 9.30 23.62
CA GLN A 892 -6.64 9.36 24.68
C GLN A 892 -8.05 9.12 24.14
N ARG A 893 -8.34 9.67 22.93
CA ARG A 893 -9.66 9.57 22.31
C ARG A 893 -10.02 8.12 21.97
N ILE A 894 -9.06 7.35 21.47
CA ILE A 894 -9.29 5.98 20.97
C ILE A 894 -9.01 4.88 21.99
N ALA A 895 -8.34 5.20 23.11
CA ALA A 895 -7.98 4.23 24.15
C ALA A 895 -9.18 3.41 24.60
N ASN A 896 -9.03 2.09 24.68
CA ASN A 896 -10.05 1.11 25.05
C ASN A 896 -11.28 1.01 24.13
N SER A 897 -11.36 1.81 23.05
CA SER A 897 -12.41 1.59 22.04
C SER A 897 -12.23 0.23 21.36
N ALA A 898 -13.27 -0.30 20.78
CA ALA A 898 -13.18 -1.56 20.07
C ALA A 898 -12.65 -1.34 18.65
N TYR A 899 -11.64 -2.11 18.25
CA TYR A 899 -11.21 -2.21 16.86
C TYR A 899 -12.01 -3.24 16.07
N LEU A 900 -12.33 -4.37 16.74
CA LEU A 900 -13.15 -5.44 16.21
C LEU A 900 -14.29 -5.74 17.19
N THR A 901 -15.50 -5.75 16.66
CA THR A 901 -16.70 -6.13 17.44
C THR A 901 -17.42 -7.30 16.79
N ARG A 902 -18.13 -8.05 17.61
CA ARG A 902 -19.06 -9.06 17.16
C ARG A 902 -20.36 -8.92 17.92
N GLU A 903 -21.50 -9.08 17.21
CA GLU A 903 -22.82 -9.06 17.80
C GLU A 903 -23.69 -10.17 17.21
N LYS A 904 -24.38 -10.94 18.05
CA LYS A 904 -25.39 -11.89 17.62
C LYS A 904 -26.72 -11.18 17.32
N LEU A 905 -27.26 -11.43 16.14
CA LEU A 905 -28.56 -10.90 15.73
C LEU A 905 -29.44 -12.03 15.18
N GLY A 906 -30.42 -12.48 15.96
CA GLY A 906 -31.21 -13.65 15.61
C GLY A 906 -30.37 -14.93 15.58
N LYS A 907 -30.34 -15.62 14.43
CA LYS A 907 -29.49 -16.81 14.21
C LYS A 907 -28.12 -16.48 13.65
N GLY A 908 -27.94 -15.27 13.12
CA GLY A 908 -26.71 -14.81 12.50
C GLY A 908 -25.90 -13.84 13.36
N GLN A 909 -24.99 -13.12 12.76
CA GLN A 909 -24.08 -12.22 13.44
C GLN A 909 -23.61 -11.07 12.58
N ILE A 910 -23.19 -9.99 13.24
CA ILE A 910 -22.55 -8.81 12.64
C ILE A 910 -21.15 -8.71 13.22
N ILE A 911 -20.16 -8.53 12.33
CA ILE A 911 -18.77 -8.35 12.68
C ILE A 911 -18.34 -7.00 12.08
N LEU A 912 -17.89 -6.08 12.93
CA LEU A 912 -17.51 -4.74 12.53
C LEU A 912 -16.03 -4.50 12.84
N PHE A 913 -15.29 -4.08 11.82
CA PHE A 913 -13.94 -3.56 11.97
C PHE A 913 -13.98 -2.03 11.96
N SER A 914 -13.33 -1.40 12.93
CA SER A 914 -13.12 0.04 12.96
C SER A 914 -12.32 0.48 11.74
N GLY A 915 -11.25 -0.23 11.41
CA GLY A 915 -10.34 0.04 10.30
C GLY A 915 -10.39 -1.00 9.18
N GLU A 916 -9.27 -1.11 8.49
CA GLU A 916 -9.06 -2.00 7.34
C GLU A 916 -8.09 -3.12 7.76
N PRO A 917 -8.59 -4.35 8.01
CA PRO A 917 -7.80 -5.43 8.59
C PRO A 917 -6.75 -6.02 7.65
N ASN A 918 -6.85 -5.78 6.34
CA ASN A 918 -5.98 -6.31 5.30
C ASN A 918 -5.42 -5.20 4.39
N TYR A 919 -5.01 -4.08 4.98
CA TYR A 919 -4.49 -2.91 4.27
C TYR A 919 -3.34 -3.27 3.33
N ARG A 920 -3.44 -2.90 2.05
CA ARG A 920 -2.44 -3.13 1.00
C ARG A 920 -1.97 -4.59 0.87
N GLY A 921 -2.79 -5.56 1.30
CA GLY A 921 -2.49 -6.99 1.19
C GLY A 921 -1.47 -7.51 2.22
N SER A 922 -1.26 -6.79 3.31
CA SER A 922 -0.39 -7.20 4.42
C SER A 922 -1.18 -7.60 5.66
#